data_c04704f6610a8fea890d34886a686dda
#
_entry.id   c04704f6610a8fea890d34886a686dda
#
_cell.length_a   1.000
_cell.length_b   1.000
_cell.length_c   1.000
_cell.angle_alpha   90.00
_cell.angle_beta   90.00
_cell.angle_gamma   90.00
#
_symmetry.space_group_name_H-M   'P 1'
#
loop_
_entity.id
_entity.type
_entity.pdbx_description
1 polymer ?
#
loop_
_entity_poly.entity_id
_entity_poly.type
_entity_poly.pdbx_seq_one_letter_code
_entity_poly.pdbx_strand_id
1 'polypeptide(L)'
;MLNINSLKPFLFLAFGVLAMPACSLDPPKFTITDNDAGPGNTCGSGASGADAADAASGVDGAGAIFLDPSVCGAGSNALKDQLRSYFKYSPGYQPDPAVQKVVSTLMAQMTLEDKAAQMRGTIYGAAGRLNFTDTQRSYNTPTIRGYRYRDASRGMNLGEDMLGSQPNAATVNGASVGYSTAFPVSMARGAAFDLDLEYDIGEAIADEMMAAKETLLLAPCMNLLRNPLWGRAQETYGEDPFQIGRLASAMTVGVQQHITANAKHFMGYDIENGRDFNDVKMDEQTLREIYGRHFRMVVQDGGVGSVMASYNMVNGIKSTDNKHTLTDVLRTDFGFQGFVLSDWWAMRPQGNVGGVDTGTLKAYAVYGMQAGLDVELPWKLNYGQLENLVNTKGGVTVGDIDVAVKRILAQKVRFNMYDITTGSVGLGSPKTTYKKSRIGGCGYELHKDLAKKAAVETMVLLKNADNTLPIKPSVTKVAVLGATVTYQTMNYGKLSDAYLNFATDVNLGDMGSSRVFADPAHSVGPFQGILDAMKRKGLIAADESDKAQHVWVGSSADDVKDADFVVVVAGLTAGDEGEEYTKAGDRTKGFGLDARRADQNIQNNLITSVAALNKPMVVVLEAGSMVDMPWLDKTPAVVMAWYPGMRGGEALAQLLWGDANFGGKLPFTWGRQVSDYEELKAENAATSFDYYVGYSRFDHYKISPLFEFGYGLSYTSFTYSDLLLGCSEMSEGGILPVYATVKNTGSVAGDEIVMVWVSYPESTARRRPDKELKGFVRVSLRAGETKQVLIPVRLKDLDYYDQDNNQWVVEPGKLNIMVGGSSTNLPLSGTVNVTGYKKDSSSY
;
A
#
# COMPACT_ATOMS: atom_id res chain seq x y z
N MET A 1 -0.70 16.27 55.66
CA MET A 1 -1.02 15.41 56.80
C MET A 1 -2.49 15.11 56.77
N LEU A 2 -2.86 13.93 56.28
CA LEU A 2 -4.14 13.27 56.57
C LEU A 2 -3.95 11.81 56.24
N ASN A 3 -4.14 11.04 57.21
CA ASN A 3 -3.90 9.60 57.33
C ASN A 3 -5.11 8.86 56.77
N ILE A 4 -4.90 7.87 55.89
CA ILE A 4 -5.94 6.90 55.55
C ILE A 4 -5.33 5.49 55.63
N ASN A 5 -5.46 4.90 56.80
CA ASN A 5 -5.47 3.46 57.01
C ASN A 5 -6.91 3.01 57.15
N SER A 6 -7.39 2.15 56.28
CA SER A 6 -8.33 1.04 56.55
C SER A 6 -9.09 0.64 55.30
N LEU A 7 -8.76 -0.52 54.73
CA LEU A 7 -9.73 -1.41 54.11
C LEU A 7 -9.17 -2.85 54.09
N LYS A 8 -9.92 -3.74 54.69
CA LYS A 8 -9.64 -5.15 54.85
C LYS A 8 -9.87 -5.96 53.58
N PRO A 9 -9.32 -7.17 53.49
CA PRO A 9 -9.28 -7.99 52.29
C PRO A 9 -10.57 -8.76 52.05
N PHE A 10 -10.97 -8.88 50.79
CA PHE A 10 -11.99 -9.80 50.33
C PHE A 10 -11.38 -11.07 49.71
N LEU A 11 -11.97 -12.16 50.09
CA LEU A 11 -11.74 -13.58 49.84
C LEU A 11 -11.38 -13.92 48.38
N PHE A 12 -10.30 -14.69 48.22
CA PHE A 12 -10.03 -15.46 47.01
C PHE A 12 -10.94 -16.68 46.95
N LEU A 13 -11.75 -16.76 45.87
CA LEU A 13 -12.37 -18.00 45.42
C LEU A 13 -11.56 -18.51 44.23
N ALA A 14 -10.92 -19.66 44.45
CA ALA A 14 -10.19 -20.37 43.38
C ALA A 14 -11.20 -20.95 42.38
N PHE A 15 -11.15 -20.52 41.12
CA PHE A 15 -11.73 -21.25 40.01
C PHE A 15 -10.63 -21.99 39.27
N GLY A 16 -10.85 -23.27 39.10
CA GLY A 16 -9.94 -24.20 38.50
C GLY A 16 -9.58 -23.86 37.05
N VAL A 17 -8.31 -24.03 36.74
CA VAL A 17 -7.75 -23.99 35.40
C VAL A 17 -8.28 -25.19 34.64
N LEU A 18 -9.24 -24.97 33.75
CA LEU A 18 -9.57 -25.90 32.68
C LEU A 18 -8.55 -25.68 31.58
N ALA A 19 -7.61 -26.59 31.44
CA ALA A 19 -6.72 -26.68 30.31
C ALA A 19 -7.56 -26.90 29.05
N MET A 20 -7.51 -25.94 28.11
CA MET A 20 -8.02 -26.14 26.76
C MET A 20 -7.05 -27.02 25.97
N PRO A 21 -7.56 -27.98 25.18
CA PRO A 21 -6.71 -28.84 24.38
C PRO A 21 -6.03 -28.05 23.25
N ALA A 22 -4.76 -28.36 23.00
CA ALA A 22 -3.99 -27.90 21.88
C ALA A 22 -4.72 -28.22 20.57
N CYS A 23 -4.81 -27.24 19.69
CA CYS A 23 -5.31 -27.42 18.33
C CYS A 23 -4.36 -28.32 17.53
N SER A 24 -4.63 -29.63 17.53
CA SER A 24 -4.15 -30.52 16.48
C SER A 24 -5.26 -30.63 15.44
N LEU A 25 -5.11 -29.94 14.33
CA LEU A 25 -5.99 -30.10 13.19
C LEU A 25 -5.16 -30.60 12.01
N ASP A 26 -5.43 -31.86 11.60
CA ASP A 26 -5.02 -32.36 10.31
C ASP A 26 -5.61 -31.49 9.18
N PRO A 27 -4.88 -31.27 8.08
CA PRO A 27 -5.38 -30.44 7.00
C PRO A 27 -6.61 -31.11 6.36
N PRO A 28 -7.71 -30.38 6.14
CA PRO A 28 -8.87 -30.92 5.47
C PRO A 28 -8.53 -31.20 4.01
N LYS A 29 -8.72 -32.46 3.59
CA LYS A 29 -8.79 -32.86 2.19
C LYS A 29 -10.03 -32.23 1.59
N PHE A 30 -9.84 -31.32 0.64
CA PHE A 30 -10.92 -30.78 -0.17
C PHE A 30 -11.37 -31.87 -1.18
N THR A 31 -12.54 -32.42 -0.98
CA THR A 31 -13.30 -33.12 -2.02
C THR A 31 -14.32 -32.13 -2.57
N ILE A 32 -14.13 -31.73 -3.81
CA ILE A 32 -15.13 -31.00 -4.59
C ILE A 32 -16.20 -32.04 -4.95
N THR A 33 -17.41 -31.91 -4.43
CA THR A 33 -18.56 -32.62 -4.93
C THR A 33 -19.26 -31.74 -5.95
N ASP A 34 -19.02 -32.01 -7.21
CA ASP A 34 -19.86 -31.55 -8.30
C ASP A 34 -21.24 -32.22 -8.18
N ASN A 35 -22.26 -31.40 -7.98
CA ASN A 35 -23.62 -31.78 -8.28
C ASN A 35 -24.23 -30.69 -9.16
N ASP A 36 -24.11 -30.90 -10.46
CA ASP A 36 -25.12 -30.57 -11.47
C ASP A 36 -24.65 -31.18 -12.81
N ALA A 37 -25.02 -32.44 -13.02
CA ALA A 37 -24.83 -33.13 -14.27
C ALA A 37 -26.12 -33.07 -15.11
N GLY A 38 -26.07 -32.31 -16.18
CA GLY A 38 -26.91 -32.47 -17.35
C GLY A 38 -26.13 -33.23 -18.44
N PRO A 39 -26.74 -33.95 -19.35
CA PRO A 39 -26.17 -35.17 -19.92
C PRO A 39 -25.25 -34.99 -21.12
N GLY A 40 -24.15 -35.68 -21.06
CA GLY A 40 -23.48 -36.39 -22.14
C GLY A 40 -22.87 -35.60 -23.29
N ASN A 41 -21.51 -35.57 -23.31
CA ASN A 41 -20.82 -35.96 -24.54
C ASN A 41 -19.38 -36.42 -24.21
N THR A 42 -19.06 -37.57 -24.68
CA THR A 42 -17.80 -38.28 -24.54
C THR A 42 -16.66 -37.58 -25.25
N CYS A 43 -15.54 -37.33 -24.55
CA CYS A 43 -14.27 -36.95 -25.15
C CYS A 43 -13.55 -38.15 -25.75
N GLY A 44 -13.47 -38.13 -27.06
CA GLY A 44 -12.55 -38.96 -27.83
C GLY A 44 -11.15 -38.38 -27.82
N SER A 45 -10.19 -39.23 -27.56
CA SER A 45 -8.76 -39.01 -27.65
C SER A 45 -8.28 -38.77 -29.09
N GLY A 46 -7.42 -37.77 -29.29
CA GLY A 46 -6.48 -37.75 -30.41
C GLY A 46 -6.70 -36.64 -31.43
N ALA A 47 -5.80 -35.68 -31.45
CA ALA A 47 -5.18 -35.21 -32.68
C ALA A 47 -4.08 -34.17 -32.34
N SER A 48 -2.93 -34.47 -32.80
CA SER A 48 -1.68 -33.74 -33.01
C SER A 48 -1.87 -32.35 -33.60
N GLY A 49 -0.88 -31.47 -33.22
CA GLY A 49 -0.73 -30.11 -33.69
C GLY A 49 -0.71 -29.94 -35.20
N ALA A 50 -1.00 -28.75 -35.53
CA ALA A 50 -0.84 -27.90 -36.66
C ALA A 50 -2.14 -27.13 -36.87
N ASP A 51 -2.03 -25.82 -36.81
CA ASP A 51 -2.82 -24.81 -37.51
C ASP A 51 -3.00 -23.56 -36.65
N ALA A 52 -1.86 -22.96 -36.34
CA ALA A 52 -1.80 -21.57 -35.88
C ALA A 52 -0.81 -20.72 -36.75
N ALA A 53 -0.73 -21.10 -38.05
CA ALA A 53 0.26 -20.48 -38.93
C ALA A 53 -0.30 -19.74 -40.15
N ASP A 54 -1.60 -19.44 -40.22
CA ASP A 54 -2.17 -18.80 -41.42
C ASP A 54 -3.07 -17.60 -41.10
N ALA A 55 -2.63 -16.65 -40.25
CA ALA A 55 -3.24 -15.32 -40.15
C ALA A 55 -2.20 -14.20 -39.98
N ALA A 56 -1.02 -14.36 -40.54
CA ALA A 56 0.00 -13.32 -40.53
C ALA A 56 0.16 -12.75 -41.93
N SER A 57 -0.55 -11.66 -42.25
CA SER A 57 -0.29 -10.86 -43.43
C SER A 57 -0.25 -9.38 -43.04
N GLY A 58 0.95 -8.84 -42.93
CA GLY A 58 1.20 -7.42 -42.80
C GLY A 58 2.44 -7.14 -41.95
N VAL A 59 3.61 -7.22 -42.55
CA VAL A 59 4.85 -6.77 -41.93
C VAL A 59 5.14 -5.39 -42.42
N ASP A 60 4.80 -4.36 -41.64
CA ASP A 60 5.36 -3.04 -41.84
C ASP A 60 6.71 -2.97 -41.10
N GLY A 61 7.71 -2.34 -41.73
CA GLY A 61 9.14 -2.44 -41.43
C GLY A 61 9.63 -2.03 -40.04
N ALA A 62 8.82 -2.17 -39.00
CA ALA A 62 9.14 -1.90 -37.59
C ALA A 62 9.05 -3.13 -36.65
N GLY A 63 8.85 -4.32 -37.16
CA GLY A 63 8.95 -5.56 -36.37
C GLY A 63 7.76 -5.89 -35.45
N ALA A 64 6.66 -5.14 -35.47
CA ALA A 64 5.44 -5.47 -34.74
C ALA A 64 4.46 -6.24 -35.66
N ILE A 65 3.93 -7.34 -35.17
CA ILE A 65 2.90 -8.13 -35.83
C ILE A 65 1.54 -7.71 -35.25
N PHE A 66 0.56 -7.44 -36.11
CA PHE A 66 -0.79 -7.03 -35.70
C PHE A 66 -1.78 -8.19 -35.79
N LEU A 67 -2.64 -8.30 -34.78
CA LEU A 67 -3.79 -9.21 -34.80
C LEU A 67 -5.00 -8.55 -35.50
N ASP A 68 -6.04 -9.34 -35.73
CA ASP A 68 -7.28 -8.88 -36.35
C ASP A 68 -7.84 -7.63 -35.64
N PRO A 69 -8.10 -6.53 -36.37
CA PRO A 69 -8.66 -5.29 -35.83
C PRO A 69 -9.98 -5.47 -35.08
N SER A 70 -10.76 -6.51 -35.35
CA SER A 70 -12.00 -6.83 -34.64
C SER A 70 -11.79 -7.12 -33.14
N VAL A 71 -10.56 -7.45 -32.72
CA VAL A 71 -10.19 -7.71 -31.32
C VAL A 71 -10.16 -6.44 -30.47
N CYS A 72 -9.93 -5.28 -31.09
CA CYS A 72 -9.77 -3.99 -30.39
C CYS A 72 -11.06 -3.24 -30.11
N GLY A 73 -12.18 -3.68 -30.64
CA GLY A 73 -13.50 -3.10 -30.33
C GLY A 73 -14.00 -3.47 -28.93
N ALA A 74 -14.74 -2.57 -28.30
CA ALA A 74 -15.31 -2.72 -26.94
C ALA A 74 -16.20 -3.99 -26.74
N GLY A 75 -16.39 -4.79 -27.77
CA GLY A 75 -17.33 -5.91 -27.83
C GLY A 75 -16.76 -7.33 -27.89
N SER A 76 -15.45 -7.53 -28.05
CA SER A 76 -14.90 -8.90 -28.20
C SER A 76 -14.98 -9.69 -26.87
N ASN A 77 -15.87 -10.70 -26.81
CA ASN A 77 -16.03 -11.55 -25.64
C ASN A 77 -14.77 -12.43 -25.39
N ALA A 78 -14.08 -12.86 -26.42
CA ALA A 78 -12.87 -13.66 -26.31
C ALA A 78 -11.73 -12.88 -25.63
N LEU A 79 -11.53 -11.61 -25.99
CA LEU A 79 -10.56 -10.76 -25.33
C LEU A 79 -10.95 -10.49 -23.85
N LYS A 80 -12.22 -10.27 -23.59
CA LYS A 80 -12.72 -10.05 -22.22
C LYS A 80 -12.44 -11.26 -21.32
N ASP A 81 -12.58 -12.45 -21.80
CA ASP A 81 -12.31 -13.67 -21.02
C ASP A 81 -10.82 -13.86 -20.76
N GLN A 82 -9.95 -13.60 -21.74
CA GLN A 82 -8.50 -13.62 -21.54
C GLN A 82 -8.02 -12.54 -20.56
N LEU A 83 -8.70 -11.39 -20.54
CA LEU A 83 -8.38 -10.26 -19.70
C LEU A 83 -9.07 -10.31 -18.32
N ARG A 84 -9.99 -11.27 -18.09
CA ARG A 84 -10.71 -11.38 -16.81
C ARG A 84 -9.77 -11.47 -15.61
N SER A 85 -8.67 -12.21 -15.72
CA SER A 85 -7.68 -12.27 -14.65
C SER A 85 -7.02 -10.94 -14.40
N TYR A 86 -6.67 -10.20 -15.45
CA TYR A 86 -6.09 -8.86 -15.33
C TYR A 86 -7.07 -7.83 -14.76
N PHE A 87 -8.38 -7.92 -15.16
CA PHE A 87 -9.42 -7.02 -14.68
C PHE A 87 -10.14 -7.51 -13.41
N LYS A 88 -9.72 -8.63 -12.83
CA LYS A 88 -10.21 -9.14 -11.54
C LYS A 88 -10.24 -8.04 -10.45
N TYR A 89 -9.29 -7.13 -10.51
CA TYR A 89 -9.13 -6.03 -9.56
C TYR A 89 -9.74 -4.71 -10.04
N SER A 90 -10.61 -4.75 -11.02
CA SER A 90 -11.31 -3.58 -11.56
C SER A 90 -12.82 -3.79 -11.66
N PRO A 91 -13.50 -4.25 -10.56
CA PRO A 91 -14.93 -4.51 -10.60
C PRO A 91 -15.77 -3.25 -10.71
N GLY A 92 -15.21 -2.08 -10.33
CA GLY A 92 -15.93 -0.83 -10.17
C GLY A 92 -16.98 -0.86 -9.07
N TYR A 93 -17.59 0.28 -8.81
CA TYR A 93 -18.78 0.36 -7.95
C TYR A 93 -20.02 0.49 -8.80
N GLN A 94 -20.95 -0.44 -8.61
CA GLN A 94 -22.28 -0.36 -9.22
C GLN A 94 -23.31 -0.20 -8.11
N PRO A 95 -24.12 0.89 -8.11
CA PRO A 95 -25.20 1.05 -7.15
C PRO A 95 -26.18 -0.11 -7.23
N ASP A 96 -26.42 -0.78 -6.10
CA ASP A 96 -27.37 -1.88 -6.00
C ASP A 96 -28.77 -1.32 -5.61
N PRO A 97 -29.81 -1.49 -6.43
CA PRO A 97 -31.17 -1.04 -6.09
C PRO A 97 -31.70 -1.65 -4.78
N ALA A 98 -31.30 -2.87 -4.43
CA ALA A 98 -31.69 -3.49 -3.17
C ALA A 98 -31.06 -2.73 -1.98
N VAL A 99 -29.80 -2.34 -2.08
CA VAL A 99 -29.12 -1.49 -1.09
C VAL A 99 -29.85 -0.16 -0.94
N GLN A 100 -30.20 0.50 -2.05
CA GLN A 100 -30.89 1.80 -2.02
C GLN A 100 -32.27 1.71 -1.37
N LYS A 101 -32.98 0.61 -1.58
CA LYS A 101 -34.29 0.35 -0.94
C LYS A 101 -34.15 0.23 0.58
N VAL A 102 -33.14 -0.51 1.05
CA VAL A 102 -32.86 -0.66 2.48
C VAL A 102 -32.48 0.68 3.09
N VAL A 103 -31.57 1.43 2.45
CA VAL A 103 -31.17 2.78 2.88
C VAL A 103 -32.37 3.69 3.04
N SER A 104 -33.30 3.70 2.05
CA SER A 104 -34.49 4.52 2.11
C SER A 104 -35.42 4.13 3.28
N THR A 105 -35.57 2.83 3.55
CA THR A 105 -36.34 2.32 4.69
C THR A 105 -35.72 2.73 6.03
N LEU A 106 -34.42 2.66 6.16
CA LEU A 106 -33.69 3.10 7.38
C LEU A 106 -33.85 4.60 7.59
N MET A 107 -33.62 5.39 6.55
CA MET A 107 -33.71 6.84 6.60
C MET A 107 -35.07 7.33 7.06
N ALA A 108 -36.16 6.66 6.65
CA ALA A 108 -37.52 7.01 7.03
C ALA A 108 -37.81 6.80 8.54
N GLN A 109 -37.02 5.98 9.22
CA GLN A 109 -37.18 5.68 10.65
C GLN A 109 -36.23 6.50 11.54
N MET A 110 -35.25 7.22 10.94
CA MET A 110 -34.25 7.97 11.69
C MET A 110 -34.72 9.39 12.01
N THR A 111 -34.50 9.79 13.24
CA THR A 111 -34.63 11.21 13.65
C THR A 111 -33.44 12.02 13.11
N LEU A 112 -33.50 13.34 13.21
CA LEU A 112 -32.40 14.22 12.86
C LEU A 112 -31.12 13.91 13.70
N GLU A 113 -31.34 13.63 15.00
CA GLU A 113 -30.23 13.23 15.90
C GLU A 113 -29.58 11.92 15.48
N ASP A 114 -30.35 10.89 15.13
CA ASP A 114 -29.84 9.61 14.64
C ASP A 114 -29.01 9.79 13.37
N LYS A 115 -29.47 10.63 12.46
CA LYS A 115 -28.77 10.95 11.21
C LYS A 115 -27.46 11.67 11.48
N ALA A 116 -27.48 12.72 12.28
CA ALA A 116 -26.29 13.48 12.65
C ALA A 116 -25.26 12.61 13.42
N ALA A 117 -25.73 11.63 14.21
CA ALA A 117 -24.87 10.70 14.92
C ALA A 117 -24.10 9.77 13.99
N GLN A 118 -24.57 9.50 12.75
CA GLN A 118 -23.83 8.73 11.75
C GLN A 118 -22.64 9.50 11.17
N MET A 119 -22.62 10.83 11.30
CA MET A 119 -21.69 11.74 10.63
C MET A 119 -20.52 12.20 11.51
N ARG A 120 -20.41 11.70 12.72
CA ARG A 120 -19.44 12.19 13.71
C ARG A 120 -18.88 11.06 14.56
N GLY A 121 -17.65 11.24 15.04
CA GLY A 121 -17.04 10.36 16.01
C GLY A 121 -17.69 10.45 17.39
N THR A 122 -17.26 9.58 18.30
CA THR A 122 -17.71 9.62 19.70
C THR A 122 -16.83 10.55 20.51
N ILE A 123 -17.36 11.01 21.64
CA ILE A 123 -16.66 11.91 22.53
C ILE A 123 -15.45 11.24 23.18
N TYR A 124 -14.45 12.05 23.45
CA TYR A 124 -13.45 11.84 24.46
C TYR A 124 -14.01 11.35 25.79
N GLY A 125 -13.44 10.30 26.33
CA GLY A 125 -13.54 10.02 27.76
C GLY A 125 -12.86 11.15 28.56
N ALA A 126 -13.38 11.46 29.77
CA ALA A 126 -12.92 12.54 30.64
C ALA A 126 -11.41 12.50 31.01
N ALA A 127 -10.67 11.52 30.55
CA ALA A 127 -9.23 11.33 30.80
C ALA A 127 -8.33 11.71 29.62
N GLY A 128 -8.87 12.29 28.52
CA GLY A 128 -8.08 12.68 27.34
C GLY A 128 -7.46 11.49 26.59
N ARG A 129 -7.91 10.27 26.87
CA ARG A 129 -7.46 9.07 26.17
C ARG A 129 -8.29 8.89 24.91
N LEU A 130 -7.62 8.85 23.79
CA LEU A 130 -8.21 8.51 22.52
C LEU A 130 -8.46 7.01 22.48
N ASN A 131 -9.70 6.61 22.52
CA ASN A 131 -10.07 5.25 22.21
C ASN A 131 -10.42 5.19 20.72
N PHE A 132 -9.47 4.79 19.86
CA PHE A 132 -9.67 4.66 18.42
C PHE A 132 -10.58 3.50 18.05
N THR A 133 -10.92 2.64 19.00
CA THR A 133 -11.65 1.41 18.73
C THR A 133 -13.13 1.62 18.47
N ASP A 134 -13.70 2.68 19.03
CA ASP A 134 -15.13 2.95 19.01
C ASP A 134 -15.45 4.41 18.64
N THR A 135 -14.81 4.94 17.61
CA THR A 135 -14.91 6.36 17.27
C THR A 135 -16.26 6.76 16.74
N GLN A 136 -17.07 5.83 16.28
CA GLN A 136 -18.41 6.13 15.84
C GLN A 136 -19.39 5.06 16.31
N ARG A 137 -20.13 5.35 17.38
CA ARG A 137 -21.31 4.58 17.76
C ARG A 137 -22.55 5.32 17.27
N SER A 138 -23.38 4.68 16.48
CA SER A 138 -24.72 5.18 16.30
C SER A 138 -25.52 4.91 17.55
N TYR A 139 -26.19 5.91 18.01
CA TYR A 139 -27.12 5.83 19.13
C TYR A 139 -28.53 5.76 18.55
N ASN A 140 -29.27 4.80 19.03
CA ASN A 140 -30.72 4.67 18.82
C ASN A 140 -31.16 4.18 17.42
N THR A 141 -32.31 3.92 17.35
CA THR A 141 -33.31 3.26 16.55
C THR A 141 -33.21 3.44 15.02
N PRO A 142 -33.33 2.41 14.27
CA PRO A 142 -32.99 1.03 14.62
C PRO A 142 -31.50 0.97 14.89
N THR A 143 -31.04 0.13 15.74
CA THR A 143 -29.64 0.06 16.19
C THR A 143 -28.65 -0.07 15.04
N ILE A 144 -28.35 1.02 14.33
CA ILE A 144 -27.34 1.07 13.27
C ILE A 144 -26.02 1.39 13.94
N ARG A 145 -25.11 0.40 13.98
CA ARG A 145 -23.80 0.58 14.62
C ARG A 145 -22.94 1.56 13.86
N GLY A 146 -22.08 2.28 14.59
CA GLY A 146 -20.99 3.06 14.03
C GLY A 146 -19.95 2.18 13.38
N TYR A 147 -19.17 2.75 12.47
CA TYR A 147 -17.96 2.13 11.99
C TYR A 147 -16.95 1.99 13.13
N ARG A 148 -16.15 0.94 13.06
CA ARG A 148 -14.97 0.73 13.88
C ARG A 148 -13.77 0.83 12.97
N TYR A 149 -12.98 1.87 13.19
CA TYR A 149 -11.87 2.25 12.35
C TYR A 149 -10.56 1.68 12.84
N ARG A 150 -9.72 1.19 11.92
CA ARG A 150 -8.34 0.81 12.20
C ARG A 150 -7.41 1.25 11.11
N ASP A 151 -6.28 1.79 11.53
CA ASP A 151 -5.14 1.97 10.67
C ASP A 151 -4.48 0.62 10.40
N ALA A 152 -4.08 0.41 9.16
CA ALA A 152 -3.46 -0.86 8.79
C ALA A 152 -3.00 -0.91 7.34
N SER A 153 -2.01 -0.13 6.94
CA SER A 153 -1.48 -0.25 5.58
C SER A 153 -0.67 -1.54 5.36
N ARG A 154 -0.18 -2.17 6.42
CA ARG A 154 0.68 -3.37 6.40
C ARG A 154 0.34 -4.44 7.44
N GLY A 155 -0.85 -4.38 8.00
CA GLY A 155 -1.35 -5.20 9.09
C GLY A 155 -2.12 -4.34 10.07
N MET A 156 -2.99 -4.95 10.88
CA MET A 156 -3.87 -4.22 11.77
C MET A 156 -3.11 -3.56 12.92
N ASN A 157 -3.29 -2.25 13.11
CA ASN A 157 -2.80 -1.55 14.29
C ASN A 157 -3.65 -1.90 15.51
N LEU A 158 -3.08 -2.69 16.41
CA LEU A 158 -3.73 -3.13 17.66
C LEU A 158 -3.45 -2.21 18.85
N GLY A 159 -2.61 -1.20 18.70
CA GLY A 159 -2.24 -0.26 19.75
C GLY A 159 -3.45 0.56 20.18
N GLU A 160 -4.00 0.24 21.34
CA GLU A 160 -5.12 0.97 21.92
C GLU A 160 -4.70 2.22 22.66
N ASP A 161 -3.58 2.14 23.31
CA ASP A 161 -2.95 3.31 23.86
C ASP A 161 -1.81 3.66 22.90
N MET A 162 -1.98 4.73 22.20
CA MET A 162 -0.93 5.32 21.41
C MET A 162 0.24 5.81 22.30
N LEU A 163 0.35 5.29 23.50
CA LEU A 163 1.39 5.57 24.50
C LEU A 163 2.54 4.57 24.45
N GLY A 164 2.59 3.70 23.41
CA GLY A 164 3.71 2.78 23.21
C GLY A 164 3.75 1.57 24.13
N SER A 165 2.71 1.34 24.96
CA SER A 165 2.60 0.07 25.67
C SER A 165 2.29 -1.06 24.69
N GLN A 166 2.88 -2.23 24.96
CA GLN A 166 2.57 -3.46 24.25
C GLN A 166 1.05 -3.66 24.22
N PRO A 167 0.49 -4.22 23.15
CA PRO A 167 -0.92 -4.49 23.11
C PRO A 167 -1.27 -5.29 24.36
N ASN A 168 -2.19 -4.74 25.14
CA ASN A 168 -2.78 -5.55 26.21
C ASN A 168 -3.49 -6.68 25.48
N ALA A 169 -2.94 -7.88 25.57
CA ALA A 169 -3.47 -9.07 24.92
C ALA A 169 -4.94 -9.35 25.29
N ALA A 170 -5.49 -8.53 26.18
CA ALA A 170 -6.74 -8.86 26.81
C ALA A 170 -7.97 -8.52 25.99
N THR A 171 -8.08 -7.38 25.34
CA THR A 171 -9.39 -7.07 24.74
C THR A 171 -9.39 -5.87 23.79
N VAL A 172 -9.33 -6.13 22.51
CA VAL A 172 -9.91 -5.21 21.53
C VAL A 172 -11.39 -5.58 21.40
N ASN A 173 -12.29 -4.70 21.83
CA ASN A 173 -13.76 -4.90 21.75
C ASN A 173 -14.29 -6.22 22.36
N GLY A 174 -13.64 -6.71 23.41
CA GLY A 174 -14.02 -7.98 24.04
C GLY A 174 -13.54 -9.23 23.31
N ALA A 175 -12.75 -9.09 22.23
CA ALA A 175 -12.04 -10.19 21.60
C ALA A 175 -10.58 -10.18 22.05
N SER A 176 -10.04 -11.34 22.41
CA SER A 176 -8.61 -11.50 22.71
C SER A 176 -7.84 -11.50 21.39
N VAL A 177 -7.25 -10.36 21.04
CA VAL A 177 -6.37 -10.21 19.87
C VAL A 177 -5.02 -9.77 20.38
N GLY A 178 -4.05 -10.69 20.43
CA GLY A 178 -2.73 -10.39 20.96
C GLY A 178 -1.85 -9.64 19.94
N TYR A 179 -1.82 -10.09 18.69
CA TYR A 179 -0.93 -9.62 17.64
C TYR A 179 -1.61 -9.68 16.29
N SER A 180 -1.08 -8.94 15.32
CA SER A 180 -1.50 -8.96 13.91
C SER A 180 -0.34 -9.37 13.02
N THR A 181 -0.64 -9.89 11.83
CA THR A 181 0.39 -10.16 10.84
C THR A 181 1.00 -8.85 10.35
N ALA A 182 2.33 -8.70 10.51
CA ALA A 182 3.06 -7.58 9.95
C ALA A 182 3.62 -7.96 8.58
N PHE A 183 2.96 -7.50 7.53
CA PHE A 183 3.43 -7.61 6.15
C PHE A 183 4.55 -6.60 5.88
N PRO A 184 5.32 -6.74 4.77
CA PRO A 184 6.19 -5.67 4.28
C PRO A 184 5.42 -4.38 4.08
N VAL A 185 6.07 -3.24 4.26
CA VAL A 185 5.47 -1.92 4.04
C VAL A 185 4.99 -1.75 2.59
N SER A 186 4.07 -0.81 2.36
CA SER A 186 3.48 -0.62 1.03
C SER A 186 4.53 -0.29 -0.03
N MET A 187 5.57 0.47 0.31
CA MET A 187 6.69 0.77 -0.60
C MET A 187 7.41 -0.52 -1.06
N ALA A 188 7.64 -1.45 -0.14
CA ALA A 188 8.16 -2.77 -0.48
C ALA A 188 7.21 -3.51 -1.45
N ARG A 189 5.91 -3.52 -1.13
CA ARG A 189 4.91 -4.20 -1.98
C ARG A 189 4.78 -3.54 -3.36
N GLY A 190 5.05 -2.24 -3.46
CA GLY A 190 5.24 -1.56 -4.73
C GLY A 190 6.35 -2.18 -5.58
N ALA A 191 7.43 -2.64 -4.94
CA ALA A 191 8.54 -3.30 -5.64
C ALA A 191 8.22 -4.72 -6.16
N ALA A 192 7.17 -5.34 -5.67
CA ALA A 192 6.72 -6.65 -6.18
C ALA A 192 6.01 -6.55 -7.54
N PHE A 193 5.34 -5.43 -7.84
CA PHE A 193 4.50 -5.28 -9.03
C PHE A 193 3.51 -6.44 -9.22
N ASP A 194 2.99 -6.98 -8.11
CA ASP A 194 2.12 -8.14 -8.07
C ASP A 194 0.74 -7.78 -7.51
N LEU A 195 -0.27 -7.78 -8.39
CA LEU A 195 -1.65 -7.44 -8.04
C LEU A 195 -2.33 -8.58 -7.24
N ASP A 196 -1.98 -9.83 -7.49
CA ASP A 196 -2.53 -10.98 -6.76
C ASP A 196 -2.00 -10.98 -5.32
N LEU A 197 -0.70 -10.72 -5.14
CA LEU A 197 -0.11 -10.56 -3.81
C LEU A 197 -0.79 -9.44 -3.01
N GLU A 198 -1.00 -8.29 -3.62
CA GLU A 198 -1.60 -7.12 -2.96
C GLU A 198 -3.07 -7.37 -2.60
N TYR A 199 -3.82 -8.06 -3.47
CA TYR A 199 -5.18 -8.51 -3.17
C TYR A 199 -5.20 -9.48 -1.99
N ASP A 200 -4.34 -10.51 -1.98
CA ASP A 200 -4.27 -11.52 -0.93
C ASP A 200 -3.92 -10.88 0.43
N ILE A 201 -3.02 -9.89 0.44
CA ILE A 201 -2.68 -9.12 1.65
C ILE A 201 -3.87 -8.29 2.13
N GLY A 202 -4.58 -7.62 1.21
CA GLY A 202 -5.79 -6.86 1.54
C GLY A 202 -6.87 -7.75 2.16
N GLU A 203 -7.11 -8.94 1.60
CA GLU A 203 -8.05 -9.92 2.13
C GLU A 203 -7.60 -10.43 3.50
N ALA A 204 -6.31 -10.76 3.67
CA ALA A 204 -5.76 -11.24 4.93
C ALA A 204 -5.89 -10.22 6.07
N ILE A 205 -5.58 -8.95 5.80
CA ILE A 205 -5.74 -7.87 6.79
C ILE A 205 -7.22 -7.71 7.16
N ALA A 206 -8.12 -7.73 6.18
CA ALA A 206 -9.55 -7.61 6.44
C ALA A 206 -10.10 -8.81 7.23
N ASP A 207 -9.57 -10.00 7.01
CA ASP A 207 -9.86 -11.21 7.78
C ASP A 207 -9.51 -11.00 9.27
N GLU A 208 -8.32 -10.49 9.54
CA GLU A 208 -7.88 -10.16 10.90
C GLU A 208 -8.73 -9.04 11.51
N MET A 209 -9.07 -8.00 10.75
CA MET A 209 -9.95 -6.92 11.17
C MET A 209 -11.32 -7.43 11.61
N MET A 210 -11.94 -8.30 10.81
CA MET A 210 -13.25 -8.87 11.14
C MET A 210 -13.21 -9.68 12.44
N ALA A 211 -12.15 -10.43 12.63
CA ALA A 211 -11.99 -11.18 13.87
C ALA A 211 -11.86 -10.26 15.09
N ALA A 212 -11.23 -9.11 14.94
CA ALA A 212 -11.21 -8.04 15.93
C ALA A 212 -12.53 -7.24 16.01
N LYS A 213 -13.53 -7.58 15.17
CA LYS A 213 -14.82 -6.89 15.05
C LYS A 213 -14.69 -5.45 14.57
N GLU A 214 -13.65 -5.15 13.83
CA GLU A 214 -13.44 -3.88 13.15
C GLU A 214 -14.10 -3.90 11.77
N THR A 215 -14.56 -2.77 11.26
CA THR A 215 -15.45 -2.73 10.10
C THR A 215 -15.03 -1.77 9.00
N LEU A 216 -14.00 -0.99 9.25
CA LEU A 216 -13.42 -0.09 8.24
C LEU A 216 -11.91 -0.04 8.41
N LEU A 217 -11.22 -0.39 7.33
CA LEU A 217 -9.76 -0.30 7.22
C LEU A 217 -9.37 1.06 6.66
N LEU A 218 -8.51 1.80 7.39
CA LEU A 218 -7.96 3.08 6.95
C LEU A 218 -6.75 2.85 6.02
N ALA A 219 -7.00 2.13 4.93
CA ALA A 219 -6.07 1.84 3.85
C ALA A 219 -6.86 1.51 2.56
N PRO A 220 -6.22 1.61 1.37
CA PRO A 220 -4.80 1.84 1.10
C PRO A 220 -4.35 3.28 1.36
N CYS A 221 -3.10 3.44 1.85
CA CYS A 221 -2.39 4.70 1.78
C CYS A 221 -1.72 4.78 0.40
N MET A 222 -2.07 5.80 -0.37
CA MET A 222 -1.75 5.84 -1.80
C MET A 222 -1.30 7.23 -2.28
N ASN A 223 -0.74 8.04 -1.39
CA ASN A 223 -0.12 9.28 -1.79
C ASN A 223 1.09 9.04 -2.68
N LEU A 224 1.44 10.01 -3.51
CA LEU A 224 2.53 9.90 -4.46
C LEU A 224 3.88 10.16 -3.79
N LEU A 225 4.89 9.34 -4.05
CA LEU A 225 6.25 9.60 -3.60
C LEU A 225 6.89 10.70 -4.47
N ARG A 226 6.63 11.96 -4.14
CA ARG A 226 7.23 13.11 -4.82
C ARG A 226 8.67 13.35 -4.39
N ASN A 227 8.93 13.19 -3.11
CA ASN A 227 10.27 13.33 -2.54
C ASN A 227 10.53 12.22 -1.52
N PRO A 228 11.61 11.44 -1.67
CA PRO A 228 11.96 10.35 -0.76
C PRO A 228 12.29 10.78 0.68
N LEU A 229 12.40 12.07 0.96
CA LEU A 229 12.54 12.60 2.32
C LEU A 229 11.20 12.66 3.08
N TRP A 230 10.07 12.44 2.41
CA TRP A 230 8.78 12.41 3.06
C TRP A 230 8.73 11.33 4.15
N GLY A 231 8.32 11.72 5.36
CA GLY A 231 8.38 10.85 6.54
C GLY A 231 7.51 9.60 6.43
N ARG A 232 6.39 9.65 5.68
CA ARG A 232 5.48 8.52 5.44
C ARG A 232 5.70 7.83 4.08
N ALA A 233 6.86 8.02 3.46
CA ALA A 233 7.21 7.40 2.18
C ALA A 233 6.98 5.87 2.18
N GLN A 234 7.24 5.20 3.31
CA GLN A 234 7.04 3.75 3.46
C GLN A 234 5.59 3.28 3.30
N GLU A 235 4.61 4.18 3.47
CA GLU A 235 3.20 3.82 3.45
C GLU A 235 2.58 3.81 2.04
N THR A 236 3.23 4.45 1.05
CA THR A 236 2.79 4.44 -0.35
C THR A 236 3.50 3.37 -1.18
N TYR A 237 3.01 3.12 -2.39
CA TYR A 237 3.54 2.07 -3.28
C TYR A 237 4.67 2.55 -4.20
N GLY A 238 4.89 3.85 -4.33
CA GLY A 238 5.94 4.38 -5.21
C GLY A 238 5.66 5.78 -5.74
N GLU A 239 6.25 6.08 -6.90
CA GLU A 239 6.20 7.41 -7.52
C GLU A 239 5.27 7.50 -8.74
N ASP A 240 4.80 6.37 -9.28
CA ASP A 240 4.02 6.35 -10.51
C ASP A 240 2.52 6.24 -10.22
N PRO A 241 1.68 7.20 -10.65
CA PRO A 241 0.25 7.20 -10.38
C PRO A 241 -0.50 5.98 -10.93
N PHE A 242 -0.05 5.40 -12.05
CA PHE A 242 -0.68 4.21 -12.62
C PHE A 242 -0.36 2.97 -11.80
N GLN A 243 0.90 2.75 -11.43
CA GLN A 243 1.32 1.65 -10.55
C GLN A 243 0.58 1.70 -9.21
N ILE A 244 0.60 2.88 -8.54
CA ILE A 244 -0.10 3.10 -7.27
C ILE A 244 -1.58 2.78 -7.42
N GLY A 245 -2.23 3.31 -8.46
CA GLY A 245 -3.66 3.11 -8.72
C GLY A 245 -4.02 1.63 -8.92
N ARG A 246 -3.19 0.86 -9.64
CA ARG A 246 -3.39 -0.57 -9.85
C ARG A 246 -3.25 -1.39 -8.57
N LEU A 247 -2.17 -1.18 -7.81
CA LEU A 247 -1.93 -1.89 -6.55
C LEU A 247 -2.96 -1.53 -5.49
N ALA A 248 -3.25 -0.23 -5.33
CA ALA A 248 -4.28 0.23 -4.40
C ALA A 248 -5.68 -0.29 -4.75
N SER A 249 -6.01 -0.44 -6.05
CA SER A 249 -7.26 -1.08 -6.49
C SER A 249 -7.29 -2.55 -6.09
N ALA A 250 -6.20 -3.28 -6.27
CA ALA A 250 -6.11 -4.70 -5.88
C ALA A 250 -6.30 -4.87 -4.36
N MET A 251 -5.59 -4.07 -3.55
CA MET A 251 -5.78 -4.06 -2.10
C MET A 251 -7.22 -3.71 -1.72
N THR A 252 -7.79 -2.68 -2.33
CA THR A 252 -9.18 -2.26 -2.08
C THR A 252 -10.16 -3.39 -2.33
N VAL A 253 -10.01 -4.10 -3.46
CA VAL A 253 -10.89 -5.24 -3.80
C VAL A 253 -10.72 -6.39 -2.81
N GLY A 254 -9.49 -6.70 -2.39
CA GLY A 254 -9.20 -7.69 -1.35
C GLY A 254 -9.86 -7.35 -0.02
N VAL A 255 -9.65 -6.14 0.49
CA VAL A 255 -10.28 -5.64 1.73
C VAL A 255 -11.80 -5.68 1.63
N GLN A 256 -12.35 -5.28 0.49
CA GLN A 256 -13.80 -5.17 0.27
C GLN A 256 -14.48 -6.53 0.00
N GLN A 257 -13.76 -7.64 0.08
CA GLN A 257 -14.40 -8.94 0.27
C GLN A 257 -15.11 -9.03 1.63
N HIS A 258 -14.67 -8.26 2.61
CA HIS A 258 -15.11 -8.37 4.01
C HIS A 258 -15.64 -7.08 4.61
N ILE A 259 -14.91 -5.96 4.49
CA ILE A 259 -15.16 -4.70 5.18
C ILE A 259 -14.96 -3.50 4.25
N THR A 260 -15.29 -2.31 4.73
CA THR A 260 -15.09 -1.07 3.96
C THR A 260 -13.61 -0.70 3.92
N ALA A 261 -13.05 -0.45 2.73
CA ALA A 261 -11.74 0.16 2.52
C ALA A 261 -11.85 1.69 2.50
N ASN A 262 -10.73 2.35 2.81
CA ASN A 262 -10.61 3.80 2.82
C ASN A 262 -9.34 4.25 2.08
N ALA A 263 -9.49 4.85 0.90
CA ALA A 263 -8.37 5.42 0.17
C ALA A 263 -7.91 6.73 0.81
N LYS A 264 -6.61 6.83 1.14
CA LYS A 264 -6.05 7.98 1.85
C LYS A 264 -4.69 8.39 1.31
N HIS A 265 -4.31 9.66 1.45
CA HIS A 265 -5.05 10.83 1.95
C HIS A 265 -5.36 11.75 0.77
N PHE A 266 -6.60 12.10 0.55
CA PHE A 266 -7.05 12.88 -0.59
C PHE A 266 -6.99 14.37 -0.26
N MET A 267 -6.13 15.19 -0.89
CA MET A 267 -5.11 14.85 -1.87
C MET A 267 -3.89 15.78 -1.72
N GLY A 268 -2.77 15.42 -2.42
CA GLY A 268 -1.57 16.25 -2.42
C GLY A 268 -0.85 16.27 -1.06
N TYR A 269 -0.93 15.18 -0.29
CA TYR A 269 -0.35 15.03 1.03
C TYR A 269 0.92 14.17 0.97
N ASP A 270 2.07 14.83 0.93
CA ASP A 270 3.41 14.22 0.86
C ASP A 270 4.48 15.06 1.57
N ILE A 271 4.06 15.80 2.60
CA ILE A 271 4.90 16.55 3.53
C ILE A 271 4.35 16.33 4.93
N GLU A 272 5.18 15.81 5.85
CA GLU A 272 4.76 15.56 7.24
C GLU A 272 4.95 16.77 8.14
N ASN A 273 6.13 17.42 8.07
CA ASN A 273 6.42 18.52 8.95
C ASN A 273 5.49 19.71 8.70
N GLY A 274 4.73 20.10 9.74
CA GLY A 274 3.72 21.13 9.63
C GLY A 274 2.54 20.76 8.75
N ARG A 275 2.23 19.46 8.61
CA ARG A 275 1.20 18.88 7.71
C ARG A 275 -0.15 19.59 7.81
N ASP A 276 -0.50 20.09 8.98
CA ASP A 276 -1.77 20.78 9.22
C ASP A 276 -1.87 22.16 8.57
N PHE A 277 -0.73 22.78 8.25
CA PHE A 277 -0.61 24.14 7.77
C PHE A 277 0.03 24.25 6.39
N ASN A 278 0.52 23.15 5.83
CA ASN A 278 1.09 23.14 4.49
C ASN A 278 0.02 23.46 3.45
N ASP A 279 0.35 24.35 2.52
CA ASP A 279 -0.52 24.72 1.40
C ASP A 279 0.14 24.31 0.08
N VAL A 280 -0.35 23.22 -0.51
CA VAL A 280 0.15 22.73 -1.79
C VAL A 280 -0.51 23.48 -2.94
N LYS A 281 0.30 24.06 -3.81
CA LYS A 281 -0.12 24.81 -5.00
C LYS A 281 0.11 24.00 -6.25
N MET A 282 -0.95 23.76 -7.00
CA MET A 282 -0.89 23.05 -8.28
C MET A 282 -2.01 23.52 -9.21
N ASP A 283 -1.76 23.46 -10.49
CA ASP A 283 -2.81 23.70 -11.48
C ASP A 283 -3.70 22.48 -11.71
N GLU A 284 -4.78 22.64 -12.46
CA GLU A 284 -5.79 21.62 -12.64
C GLU A 284 -5.28 20.37 -13.37
N GLN A 285 -4.35 20.52 -14.31
CA GLN A 285 -3.73 19.40 -14.99
C GLN A 285 -2.89 18.57 -14.00
N THR A 286 -2.03 19.20 -13.22
CA THR A 286 -1.21 18.56 -12.18
C THR A 286 -2.08 17.88 -11.12
N LEU A 287 -3.14 18.59 -10.67
CA LEU A 287 -4.06 18.10 -9.65
C LEU A 287 -4.71 16.78 -10.08
N ARG A 288 -5.24 16.71 -11.31
CA ARG A 288 -5.99 15.55 -11.79
C ARG A 288 -5.14 14.41 -12.32
N GLU A 289 -4.08 14.73 -13.07
CA GLU A 289 -3.28 13.69 -13.72
C GLU A 289 -2.22 13.08 -12.81
N ILE A 290 -1.63 13.89 -11.93
CA ILE A 290 -0.50 13.46 -11.10
C ILE A 290 -1.01 13.08 -9.71
N TYR A 291 -1.66 14.00 -9.00
CA TYR A 291 -2.09 13.76 -7.62
C TYR A 291 -3.51 13.18 -7.50
N GLY A 292 -4.27 13.14 -8.57
CA GLY A 292 -5.63 12.62 -8.63
C GLY A 292 -5.81 11.28 -9.35
N ARG A 293 -4.96 10.95 -10.34
CA ARG A 293 -5.14 9.79 -11.24
C ARG A 293 -5.27 8.47 -10.47
N HIS A 294 -4.41 8.19 -9.53
CA HIS A 294 -4.46 6.96 -8.73
C HIS A 294 -5.73 6.87 -7.86
N PHE A 295 -6.23 8.00 -7.35
CA PHE A 295 -7.53 8.06 -6.67
C PHE A 295 -8.69 7.81 -7.65
N ARG A 296 -8.65 8.42 -8.85
CA ARG A 296 -9.63 8.14 -9.90
C ARG A 296 -9.68 6.64 -10.23
N MET A 297 -8.53 5.99 -10.33
CA MET A 297 -8.45 4.54 -10.58
C MET A 297 -9.06 3.72 -9.43
N VAL A 298 -8.75 4.02 -8.19
CA VAL A 298 -9.32 3.31 -7.04
C VAL A 298 -10.82 3.53 -6.93
N VAL A 299 -11.32 4.71 -7.28
CA VAL A 299 -12.76 4.99 -7.34
C VAL A 299 -13.42 4.17 -8.45
N GLN A 300 -12.89 4.26 -9.68
CA GLN A 300 -13.53 3.68 -10.86
C GLN A 300 -13.27 2.18 -11.01
N ASP A 301 -12.06 1.72 -10.70
CA ASP A 301 -11.66 0.33 -10.83
C ASP A 301 -11.88 -0.44 -9.52
N GLY A 302 -11.33 0.03 -8.40
CA GLY A 302 -11.43 -0.63 -7.10
C GLY A 302 -12.81 -0.50 -6.43
N GLY A 303 -13.62 0.47 -6.83
CA GLY A 303 -14.95 0.69 -6.26
C GLY A 303 -14.91 0.99 -4.76
N VAL A 304 -13.95 1.80 -4.31
CA VAL A 304 -13.70 2.09 -2.90
C VAL A 304 -14.91 2.68 -2.18
N GLY A 305 -15.17 2.19 -0.96
CA GLY A 305 -16.34 2.58 -0.17
C GLY A 305 -16.18 3.90 0.58
N SER A 306 -14.95 4.31 0.89
CA SER A 306 -14.68 5.58 1.55
C SER A 306 -13.36 6.21 1.12
N VAL A 307 -13.25 7.53 1.31
CA VAL A 307 -12.04 8.31 1.03
C VAL A 307 -11.78 9.22 2.24
N MET A 308 -10.51 9.40 2.62
CA MET A 308 -10.11 10.28 3.70
C MET A 308 -9.58 11.61 3.17
N ALA A 309 -10.19 12.72 3.57
CA ALA A 309 -9.68 14.06 3.31
C ALA A 309 -8.41 14.32 4.15
N SER A 310 -7.36 14.82 3.52
CA SER A 310 -6.04 15.01 4.13
C SER A 310 -5.93 16.20 5.08
N TYR A 311 -4.78 16.32 5.76
CA TYR A 311 -4.51 17.42 6.69
C TYR A 311 -4.20 18.76 6.01
N ASN A 312 -3.52 18.74 4.86
CA ASN A 312 -2.99 19.94 4.20
C ASN A 312 -4.07 20.83 3.56
N MET A 313 -3.67 21.99 3.13
CA MET A 313 -4.44 22.82 2.21
C MET A 313 -4.06 22.48 0.76
N VAL A 314 -5.02 22.65 -0.14
CA VAL A 314 -4.84 22.59 -1.60
C VAL A 314 -5.31 23.92 -2.17
N ASN A 315 -4.39 24.64 -2.82
CA ASN A 315 -4.67 25.96 -3.40
C ASN A 315 -5.31 26.96 -2.42
N GLY A 316 -4.87 26.93 -1.14
CA GLY A 316 -5.31 27.85 -0.09
C GLY A 316 -6.54 27.40 0.68
N ILE A 317 -7.13 26.24 0.35
CA ILE A 317 -8.34 25.75 1.01
C ILE A 317 -8.01 24.43 1.72
N LYS A 318 -8.39 24.32 2.99
CA LYS A 318 -8.23 23.11 3.80
C LYS A 318 -8.93 21.94 3.13
N SER A 319 -8.27 20.77 3.05
CA SER A 319 -8.82 19.62 2.35
C SER A 319 -10.21 19.20 2.83
N THR A 320 -10.51 19.34 4.13
CA THR A 320 -11.84 19.07 4.70
C THR A 320 -12.93 20.06 4.29
N ASP A 321 -12.53 21.28 3.86
CA ASP A 321 -13.41 22.39 3.51
C ASP A 321 -13.42 22.67 2.00
N ASN A 322 -12.68 21.87 1.23
CA ASN A 322 -12.41 22.13 -0.19
C ASN A 322 -13.48 21.48 -1.08
N LYS A 323 -14.53 22.24 -1.40
CA LYS A 323 -15.60 21.81 -2.31
C LYS A 323 -15.05 21.38 -3.67
N HIS A 324 -14.07 22.11 -4.20
CA HIS A 324 -13.48 21.77 -5.50
C HIS A 324 -12.91 20.36 -5.50
N THR A 325 -12.06 20.01 -4.53
CA THR A 325 -11.47 18.68 -4.49
C THR A 325 -12.47 17.59 -4.10
N LEU A 326 -13.30 17.79 -3.06
CA LEU A 326 -14.19 16.75 -2.52
C LEU A 326 -15.46 16.55 -3.35
N THR A 327 -15.97 17.61 -3.96
CA THR A 327 -17.23 17.52 -4.75
C THR A 327 -16.95 17.56 -6.24
N ASP A 328 -16.28 18.61 -6.75
CA ASP A 328 -16.19 18.79 -8.20
C ASP A 328 -15.21 17.76 -8.82
N VAL A 329 -14.06 17.48 -8.17
CA VAL A 329 -13.10 16.49 -8.65
C VAL A 329 -13.49 15.07 -8.22
N LEU A 330 -13.59 14.80 -6.92
CA LEU A 330 -13.76 13.42 -6.42
C LEU A 330 -15.12 12.84 -6.81
N ARG A 331 -16.22 13.60 -6.61
CA ARG A 331 -17.57 13.06 -6.84
C ARG A 331 -18.03 13.25 -8.27
N THR A 332 -17.88 14.46 -8.83
CA THR A 332 -18.41 14.75 -10.17
C THR A 332 -17.51 14.22 -11.26
N ASP A 333 -16.20 14.49 -11.20
CA ASP A 333 -15.26 14.09 -12.24
C ASP A 333 -14.84 12.62 -12.12
N PHE A 334 -14.46 12.14 -10.93
CA PHE A 334 -14.05 10.75 -10.73
C PHE A 334 -15.20 9.78 -10.53
N GLY A 335 -16.42 10.27 -10.23
CA GLY A 335 -17.62 9.45 -10.06
C GLY A 335 -17.74 8.75 -8.70
N PHE A 336 -17.13 9.27 -7.63
CA PHE A 336 -17.15 8.66 -6.31
C PHE A 336 -18.54 8.62 -5.67
N GLN A 337 -18.99 7.42 -5.33
CA GLN A 337 -20.31 7.15 -4.74
C GLN A 337 -20.29 6.82 -3.24
N GLY A 338 -19.12 6.67 -2.66
CA GLY A 338 -18.95 6.39 -1.24
C GLY A 338 -19.02 7.64 -0.37
N PHE A 339 -18.59 7.52 0.88
CA PHE A 339 -18.57 8.65 1.81
C PHE A 339 -17.13 9.14 2.05
N VAL A 340 -17.00 10.45 2.33
CA VAL A 340 -15.73 11.09 2.69
C VAL A 340 -15.68 11.29 4.20
N LEU A 341 -14.58 10.86 4.81
CA LEU A 341 -14.28 11.15 6.22
C LEU A 341 -13.08 12.09 6.33
N SER A 342 -12.99 12.84 7.43
CA SER A 342 -11.82 13.64 7.75
C SER A 342 -10.69 12.74 8.24
N ASP A 343 -9.45 13.10 8.02
CA ASP A 343 -8.37 12.58 8.85
C ASP A 343 -8.58 13.00 10.30
N TRP A 344 -7.87 12.34 11.24
CA TRP A 344 -8.01 12.59 12.67
C TRP A 344 -7.62 14.02 13.01
N TRP A 345 -8.58 14.79 13.55
CA TRP A 345 -8.45 16.22 13.86
C TRP A 345 -8.20 17.15 12.67
N ALA A 346 -8.35 16.66 11.44
CA ALA A 346 -8.10 17.46 10.25
C ALA A 346 -9.11 18.61 10.05
N MET A 347 -10.34 18.49 10.57
CA MET A 347 -11.25 19.63 10.60
C MET A 347 -10.77 20.71 11.57
N ARG A 348 -10.94 21.97 11.17
CA ARG A 348 -10.63 23.10 12.06
C ARG A 348 -11.61 23.17 13.24
N PRO A 349 -11.23 23.76 14.40
CA PRO A 349 -9.89 24.20 14.72
C PRO A 349 -8.98 23.03 15.05
N GLN A 350 -7.72 23.13 14.65
CA GLN A 350 -6.71 22.11 14.93
C GLN A 350 -6.06 22.36 16.29
N GLY A 351 -5.52 21.30 16.91
CA GLY A 351 -4.77 21.38 18.15
C GLY A 351 -5.63 21.53 19.40
N ASN A 352 -5.27 22.44 20.28
CA ASN A 352 -5.98 22.63 21.54
C ASN A 352 -7.37 23.24 21.31
N VAL A 353 -8.39 22.40 21.36
CA VAL A 353 -9.80 22.78 21.15
C VAL A 353 -10.50 23.31 22.39
N GLY A 354 -9.78 23.38 23.52
CA GLY A 354 -10.31 23.98 24.73
C GLY A 354 -10.54 25.48 24.56
N GLY A 355 -11.82 25.89 24.63
CA GLY A 355 -12.18 27.32 24.56
C GLY A 355 -12.53 27.83 23.16
N VAL A 356 -12.62 26.99 22.14
CA VAL A 356 -13.16 27.40 20.84
C VAL A 356 -14.65 27.72 20.98
N ASP A 357 -15.04 28.92 20.50
CA ASP A 357 -16.43 29.34 20.59
C ASP A 357 -17.34 28.55 19.65
N THR A 358 -18.59 28.42 20.05
CA THR A 358 -19.60 27.67 19.31
C THR A 358 -19.87 28.23 17.92
N GLY A 359 -19.71 29.54 17.70
CA GLY A 359 -19.89 30.17 16.40
C GLY A 359 -18.84 29.69 15.40
N THR A 360 -17.59 29.57 15.82
CA THR A 360 -16.48 29.03 15.03
C THR A 360 -16.72 27.56 14.67
N LEU A 361 -17.15 26.72 15.62
CA LEU A 361 -17.45 25.32 15.34
C LEU A 361 -18.61 25.17 14.33
N LYS A 362 -19.63 26.01 14.43
CA LYS A 362 -20.74 26.04 13.47
C LYS A 362 -20.27 26.42 12.06
N ALA A 363 -19.38 27.40 11.93
CA ALA A 363 -18.86 27.82 10.64
C ALA A 363 -18.08 26.68 9.96
N TYR A 364 -17.23 25.97 10.69
CA TYR A 364 -16.49 24.84 10.13
C TYR A 364 -17.39 23.65 9.81
N ALA A 365 -18.46 23.42 10.58
CA ALA A 365 -19.46 22.42 10.21
C ALA A 365 -20.14 22.77 8.88
N VAL A 366 -20.49 24.03 8.65
CA VAL A 366 -21.06 24.49 7.38
C VAL A 366 -20.07 24.30 6.24
N TYR A 367 -18.80 24.69 6.41
CA TYR A 367 -17.78 24.54 5.36
C TYR A 367 -17.57 23.07 4.97
N GLY A 368 -17.42 22.16 5.95
CA GLY A 368 -17.28 20.75 5.70
C GLY A 368 -18.48 20.16 4.96
N MET A 369 -19.71 20.50 5.40
CA MET A 369 -20.95 20.05 4.74
C MET A 369 -21.04 20.55 3.29
N GLN A 370 -20.71 21.81 3.04
CA GLN A 370 -20.74 22.41 1.70
C GLN A 370 -19.64 21.87 0.80
N ALA A 371 -18.52 21.44 1.39
CA ALA A 371 -17.43 20.78 0.66
C ALA A 371 -17.78 19.34 0.25
N GLY A 372 -18.73 18.68 0.93
CA GLY A 372 -19.06 17.27 0.69
C GLY A 372 -18.35 16.29 1.62
N LEU A 373 -17.86 16.76 2.77
CA LEU A 373 -17.37 15.92 3.85
C LEU A 373 -18.54 15.28 4.58
N ASP A 374 -18.56 13.96 4.68
CA ASP A 374 -19.69 13.22 5.25
C ASP A 374 -19.48 12.89 6.75
N VAL A 375 -18.24 12.71 7.21
CA VAL A 375 -17.90 12.28 8.58
C VAL A 375 -16.77 13.08 9.18
N GLU A 376 -16.98 13.62 10.38
CA GLU A 376 -15.93 14.23 11.21
C GLU A 376 -15.32 13.19 12.17
N LEU A 377 -13.99 13.07 12.20
CA LEU A 377 -13.26 12.16 13.09
C LEU A 377 -12.13 12.88 13.85
N PRO A 378 -11.77 12.39 15.07
CA PRO A 378 -12.39 11.30 15.85
C PRO A 378 -13.53 11.77 16.78
N TRP A 379 -13.85 13.02 16.78
CA TRP A 379 -14.77 13.66 17.74
C TRP A 379 -16.06 14.16 17.09
N LYS A 380 -16.88 14.84 17.90
CA LYS A 380 -18.11 15.48 17.46
C LYS A 380 -18.12 17.00 17.69
N LEU A 381 -17.02 17.68 17.41
CA LEU A 381 -16.92 19.11 17.68
C LEU A 381 -17.79 19.93 16.74
N ASN A 382 -17.40 19.92 15.46
CA ASN A 382 -18.07 20.70 14.44
C ASN A 382 -19.42 20.07 14.09
N TYR A 383 -19.44 18.79 13.75
CA TYR A 383 -20.65 18.06 13.39
C TYR A 383 -21.54 17.75 14.61
N GLY A 384 -21.06 18.02 15.82
CA GLY A 384 -21.89 18.17 17.01
C GLY A 384 -22.85 19.36 16.97
N GLN A 385 -22.65 20.30 16.04
CA GLN A 385 -23.51 21.47 15.85
C GLN A 385 -24.59 21.28 14.76
N LEU A 386 -24.61 20.14 14.05
CA LEU A 386 -25.49 19.94 12.89
C LEU A 386 -26.97 20.10 13.23
N GLU A 387 -27.46 19.50 14.32
CA GLU A 387 -28.86 19.61 14.73
C GLU A 387 -29.22 21.07 15.04
N ASN A 388 -28.31 21.79 15.70
CA ASN A 388 -28.55 23.22 16.01
C ASN A 388 -28.58 24.05 14.73
N LEU A 389 -27.66 23.82 13.79
CA LEU A 389 -27.60 24.49 12.49
C LEU A 389 -28.88 24.31 11.69
N VAL A 390 -29.41 23.10 11.64
CA VAL A 390 -30.69 22.80 10.96
C VAL A 390 -31.85 23.56 11.65
N ASN A 391 -31.96 23.45 12.99
CA ASN A 391 -33.06 24.03 13.75
C ASN A 391 -33.06 25.57 13.72
N THR A 392 -31.88 26.18 13.59
CA THR A 392 -31.71 27.65 13.51
C THR A 392 -31.58 28.19 12.09
N LYS A 393 -31.69 27.32 11.07
CA LYS A 393 -31.47 27.67 9.66
C LYS A 393 -30.08 28.28 9.44
N GLY A 394 -29.07 27.73 10.11
CA GLY A 394 -27.72 28.22 10.15
C GLY A 394 -26.83 27.79 8.99
N GLY A 395 -27.38 27.50 7.81
CA GLY A 395 -26.64 27.18 6.59
C GLY A 395 -26.47 25.69 6.30
N VAL A 396 -27.10 24.81 7.11
CA VAL A 396 -27.23 23.36 6.86
C VAL A 396 -28.71 23.00 6.88
N THR A 397 -29.14 22.15 5.94
CA THR A 397 -30.51 21.67 5.84
C THR A 397 -30.60 20.18 6.21
N VAL A 398 -31.81 19.68 6.47
CA VAL A 398 -32.05 18.25 6.63
C VAL A 398 -31.65 17.49 5.36
N GLY A 399 -31.85 18.09 4.18
CA GLY A 399 -31.47 17.49 2.90
C GLY A 399 -29.97 17.25 2.76
N ASP A 400 -29.14 18.18 3.23
CA ASP A 400 -27.68 18.02 3.21
C ASP A 400 -27.24 16.86 4.09
N ILE A 401 -27.82 16.75 5.29
CA ILE A 401 -27.58 15.63 6.21
C ILE A 401 -28.06 14.32 5.58
N ASP A 402 -29.22 14.31 4.94
CA ASP A 402 -29.78 13.12 4.29
C ASP A 402 -28.87 12.60 3.17
N VAL A 403 -28.27 13.48 2.40
CA VAL A 403 -27.31 13.11 1.34
C VAL A 403 -26.08 12.42 1.94
N ALA A 404 -25.46 12.99 2.98
CA ALA A 404 -24.30 12.40 3.64
C ALA A 404 -24.62 11.04 4.28
N VAL A 405 -25.72 10.97 5.03
CA VAL A 405 -26.16 9.74 5.72
C VAL A 405 -26.49 8.63 4.74
N LYS A 406 -27.12 8.93 3.60
CA LYS A 406 -27.38 7.94 2.54
C LYS A 406 -26.11 7.28 2.04
N ARG A 407 -25.03 8.06 1.83
CA ARG A 407 -23.73 7.53 1.39
C ARG A 407 -23.13 6.60 2.46
N ILE A 408 -23.18 7.01 3.72
CA ILE A 408 -22.68 6.21 4.85
C ILE A 408 -23.47 4.90 4.97
N LEU A 409 -24.78 4.98 4.98
CA LEU A 409 -25.67 3.81 5.10
C LEU A 409 -25.53 2.86 3.90
N ALA A 410 -25.37 3.40 2.69
CA ALA A 410 -25.19 2.58 1.50
C ALA A 410 -23.96 1.65 1.63
N GLN A 411 -22.84 2.15 2.17
CA GLN A 411 -21.66 1.32 2.40
C GLN A 411 -21.90 0.34 3.57
N LYS A 412 -22.59 0.75 4.65
CA LYS A 412 -22.91 -0.17 5.74
C LYS A 412 -23.78 -1.35 5.27
N VAL A 413 -24.75 -1.09 4.41
CA VAL A 413 -25.57 -2.14 3.82
C VAL A 413 -24.77 -3.00 2.82
N ARG A 414 -23.97 -2.36 1.97
CA ARG A 414 -23.08 -3.05 1.01
C ARG A 414 -22.17 -4.09 1.68
N PHE A 415 -21.63 -3.76 2.83
CA PHE A 415 -20.72 -4.64 3.58
C PHE A 415 -21.40 -5.40 4.73
N ASN A 416 -22.74 -5.58 4.66
CA ASN A 416 -23.55 -6.36 5.61
C ASN A 416 -23.39 -5.92 7.07
N MET A 417 -23.09 -4.66 7.31
CA MET A 417 -23.17 -4.07 8.66
C MET A 417 -24.63 -3.90 9.13
N TYR A 418 -25.57 -4.11 8.21
CA TYR A 418 -27.01 -4.19 8.46
C TYR A 418 -27.56 -5.40 7.72
N ASP A 419 -28.12 -6.36 8.46
CA ASP A 419 -28.72 -7.56 7.87
C ASP A 419 -30.09 -7.21 7.27
N ILE A 420 -30.16 -7.29 5.95
CA ILE A 420 -31.38 -6.98 5.17
C ILE A 420 -32.49 -7.97 5.46
N THR A 421 -32.17 -9.23 5.81
CA THR A 421 -33.16 -10.30 5.97
C THR A 421 -33.78 -10.32 7.36
N THR A 422 -32.99 -10.05 8.38
CA THR A 422 -33.44 -10.10 9.78
C THR A 422 -33.76 -8.73 10.35
N GLY A 423 -33.39 -7.63 9.66
CA GLY A 423 -33.47 -6.27 10.19
C GLY A 423 -32.57 -6.04 11.38
N SER A 424 -31.66 -6.93 11.67
CA SER A 424 -30.74 -6.86 12.79
C SER A 424 -29.40 -6.28 12.38
N VAL A 425 -28.72 -5.63 13.32
CA VAL A 425 -27.38 -5.11 13.11
C VAL A 425 -26.37 -6.24 13.19
N GLY A 426 -25.87 -6.65 12.03
CA GLY A 426 -24.70 -7.50 11.94
C GLY A 426 -23.41 -6.72 12.27
N LEU A 427 -22.46 -7.37 12.88
CA LEU A 427 -21.05 -6.94 12.82
C LEU A 427 -20.51 -7.44 11.50
N GLY A 428 -20.61 -6.68 10.40
CA GLY A 428 -20.14 -7.15 9.12
C GLY A 428 -20.22 -8.68 8.99
N SER A 429 -21.19 -9.22 8.34
CA SER A 429 -21.12 -10.63 7.94
C SER A 429 -20.62 -10.66 6.53
N PRO A 430 -19.58 -11.41 6.22
CA PRO A 430 -19.18 -11.62 4.84
C PRO A 430 -20.32 -12.23 4.05
N LYS A 431 -20.42 -11.87 2.77
CA LYS A 431 -21.37 -12.48 1.81
C LYS A 431 -21.17 -13.99 1.64
N THR A 432 -20.08 -14.52 2.13
CA THR A 432 -19.76 -15.94 2.16
C THR A 432 -19.69 -16.39 3.61
N THR A 433 -20.10 -17.61 3.87
CA THR A 433 -20.00 -18.26 5.19
C THR A 433 -18.60 -18.12 5.73
N TYR A 434 -18.37 -17.05 6.49
CA TYR A 434 -17.12 -16.82 7.16
C TYR A 434 -16.91 -17.95 8.16
N LYS A 435 -15.98 -18.82 7.83
CA LYS A 435 -15.58 -19.91 8.73
C LYS A 435 -14.82 -19.29 9.89
N LYS A 436 -15.50 -19.09 11.00
CA LYS A 436 -14.98 -18.69 12.33
C LYS A 436 -13.75 -17.81 12.29
N SER A 437 -13.88 -16.63 12.84
CA SER A 437 -12.78 -15.77 13.21
C SER A 437 -11.53 -16.57 13.58
N ARG A 438 -10.48 -16.40 12.83
CA ARG A 438 -9.24 -17.17 12.97
C ARG A 438 -8.23 -16.47 13.86
N ILE A 439 -8.60 -15.36 14.48
CA ILE A 439 -7.79 -14.64 15.45
C ILE A 439 -8.17 -15.08 16.88
N GLY A 440 -7.21 -15.15 17.70
CA GLY A 440 -7.31 -15.72 19.04
C GLY A 440 -6.48 -16.97 19.13
N GLY A 441 -5.22 -16.84 18.68
CA GLY A 441 -4.23 -17.88 18.73
C GLY A 441 -3.84 -18.52 17.42
N CYS A 442 -4.59 -18.33 16.32
CA CYS A 442 -4.29 -18.96 15.02
C CYS A 442 -4.32 -18.04 13.79
N GLY A 443 -4.71 -16.76 13.91
CA GLY A 443 -4.91 -15.89 12.75
C GLY A 443 -3.62 -15.59 11.99
N TYR A 444 -2.59 -15.13 12.65
CA TYR A 444 -1.28 -14.89 12.04
C TYR A 444 -0.55 -16.18 11.63
N GLU A 445 -0.85 -17.32 12.24
CA GLU A 445 -0.36 -18.62 11.77
C GLU A 445 -0.75 -18.90 10.32
N LEU A 446 -1.90 -18.42 9.90
CA LEU A 446 -2.39 -18.61 8.54
C LEU A 446 -1.73 -17.67 7.54
N HIS A 447 -1.38 -16.45 7.98
CA HIS A 447 -0.87 -15.41 7.10
C HIS A 447 0.65 -15.29 7.12
N LYS A 448 1.36 -16.02 8.00
CA LYS A 448 2.83 -15.97 8.08
C LYS A 448 3.52 -16.39 6.78
N ASP A 449 2.97 -17.36 6.05
CA ASP A 449 3.53 -17.79 4.77
C ASP A 449 3.30 -16.76 3.68
N LEU A 450 2.15 -16.07 3.70
CA LEU A 450 1.90 -14.92 2.83
C LEU A 450 2.85 -13.76 3.16
N ALA A 451 3.09 -13.48 4.45
CA ALA A 451 4.04 -12.44 4.86
C ALA A 451 5.48 -12.77 4.41
N LYS A 452 5.87 -14.05 4.47
CA LYS A 452 7.17 -14.51 3.94
C LYS A 452 7.24 -14.40 2.42
N LYS A 453 6.22 -14.86 1.69
CA LYS A 453 6.12 -14.73 0.23
C LYS A 453 6.27 -13.26 -0.17
N ALA A 454 5.52 -12.37 0.49
CA ALA A 454 5.61 -10.93 0.25
C ALA A 454 7.02 -10.39 0.47
N ALA A 455 7.69 -10.79 1.56
CA ALA A 455 9.05 -10.35 1.83
C ALA A 455 10.07 -10.85 0.78
N VAL A 456 9.92 -12.07 0.27
CA VAL A 456 10.76 -12.61 -0.82
C VAL A 456 10.56 -11.82 -2.11
N GLU A 457 9.31 -11.54 -2.49
CA GLU A 457 8.99 -10.89 -3.77
C GLU A 457 9.32 -9.40 -3.82
N THR A 458 9.49 -8.77 -2.66
CA THR A 458 9.66 -7.31 -2.55
C THR A 458 11.11 -6.86 -2.43
N MET A 459 12.02 -7.71 -1.97
CA MET A 459 13.43 -7.33 -1.83
C MET A 459 14.11 -7.12 -3.19
N VAL A 460 14.90 -6.05 -3.30
CA VAL A 460 15.57 -5.64 -4.55
C VAL A 460 17.08 -5.82 -4.44
N LEU A 461 17.66 -6.54 -5.36
CA LEU A 461 19.11 -6.66 -5.49
C LEU A 461 19.64 -5.46 -6.26
N LEU A 462 20.33 -4.53 -5.57
CA LEU A 462 20.84 -3.30 -6.14
C LEU A 462 22.24 -3.47 -6.76
N LYS A 463 23.06 -4.35 -6.20
CA LYS A 463 24.42 -4.63 -6.68
C LYS A 463 24.80 -6.07 -6.39
N ASN A 464 25.51 -6.73 -7.32
CA ASN A 464 26.03 -8.07 -7.15
C ASN A 464 27.32 -8.26 -8.00
N ALA A 465 28.39 -7.61 -7.60
CA ALA A 465 29.67 -7.71 -8.29
C ALA A 465 30.27 -9.11 -8.09
N ASP A 466 30.93 -9.62 -9.11
CA ASP A 466 31.67 -10.89 -9.12
C ASP A 466 30.83 -12.10 -8.66
N ASN A 467 29.49 -12.01 -8.82
CA ASN A 467 28.58 -13.03 -8.32
C ASN A 467 28.83 -13.35 -6.83
N THR A 468 28.97 -12.31 -6.02
CA THR A 468 29.14 -12.41 -4.57
C THR A 468 27.97 -13.17 -3.94
N LEU A 469 26.76 -12.90 -4.43
CA LEU A 469 25.53 -13.66 -4.13
C LEU A 469 25.16 -14.54 -5.34
N PRO A 470 24.52 -15.70 -5.14
CA PRO A 470 24.19 -16.31 -3.85
C PRO A 470 25.43 -16.75 -3.06
N ILE A 471 25.30 -16.83 -1.73
CA ILE A 471 26.36 -17.30 -0.83
C ILE A 471 26.81 -18.69 -1.30
N LYS A 472 28.12 -18.84 -1.47
CA LYS A 472 28.69 -20.06 -2.02
C LYS A 472 28.61 -21.24 -1.05
N PRO A 473 28.47 -22.49 -1.54
CA PRO A 473 28.45 -23.68 -0.68
C PRO A 473 29.69 -23.89 0.18
N SER A 474 30.82 -23.25 -0.19
CA SER A 474 32.05 -23.29 0.58
C SER A 474 32.04 -22.40 1.82
N VAL A 475 31.10 -21.52 1.97
CA VAL A 475 30.95 -20.65 3.15
C VAL A 475 30.38 -21.46 4.30
N THR A 476 31.15 -21.52 5.39
CA THR A 476 30.78 -22.25 6.62
C THR A 476 30.69 -21.31 7.83
N LYS A 477 31.23 -20.10 7.72
CA LYS A 477 31.27 -19.11 8.80
C LYS A 477 30.68 -17.78 8.33
N VAL A 478 29.61 -17.34 8.95
CA VAL A 478 28.90 -16.11 8.62
C VAL A 478 28.84 -15.17 9.83
N ALA A 479 29.33 -13.95 9.66
CA ALA A 479 29.13 -12.88 10.62
C ALA A 479 27.95 -12.00 10.17
N VAL A 480 27.02 -11.74 11.08
CA VAL A 480 25.90 -10.82 10.85
C VAL A 480 26.11 -9.57 11.70
N LEU A 481 26.34 -8.46 11.06
CA LEU A 481 26.64 -7.19 11.69
C LEU A 481 25.48 -6.24 11.58
N GLY A 482 25.27 -5.46 12.64
CA GLY A 482 24.31 -4.37 12.65
C GLY A 482 24.61 -3.42 13.80
N ALA A 483 24.53 -2.12 13.54
CA ALA A 483 24.61 -1.15 14.63
C ALA A 483 23.39 -1.27 15.54
N THR A 484 23.62 -1.13 16.85
CA THR A 484 22.56 -0.85 17.80
C THR A 484 22.36 0.65 17.86
N VAL A 485 21.18 1.12 17.49
CA VAL A 485 20.83 2.54 17.51
C VAL A 485 19.77 2.81 18.54
N THR A 486 19.97 3.87 19.34
CA THR A 486 18.97 4.40 20.24
C THR A 486 18.28 5.58 19.54
N TYR A 487 16.97 5.64 19.64
CA TYR A 487 16.18 6.71 19.06
C TYR A 487 15.04 7.11 19.99
N GLN A 488 14.57 8.31 19.85
CA GLN A 488 13.42 8.80 20.61
C GLN A 488 12.18 8.82 19.72
N THR A 489 11.13 8.21 20.23
CA THR A 489 9.79 8.35 19.67
C THR A 489 8.95 9.22 20.59
N MET A 490 8.06 10.00 20.01
CA MET A 490 7.01 10.68 20.76
C MET A 490 5.66 10.08 20.38
N ASN A 491 5.00 9.58 21.39
CA ASN A 491 3.68 9.01 21.24
C ASN A 491 2.71 9.79 22.14
N TYR A 492 1.82 10.57 21.54
CA TYR A 492 0.85 11.42 22.26
C TYR A 492 1.48 12.26 23.39
N GLY A 493 2.54 12.98 23.07
CA GLY A 493 3.18 13.94 23.99
C GLY A 493 4.11 13.30 25.03
N LYS A 494 4.32 11.97 25.00
CA LYS A 494 5.33 11.30 25.81
C LYS A 494 6.52 10.90 24.96
N LEU A 495 7.69 11.36 25.33
CA LEU A 495 8.96 10.85 24.82
C LEU A 495 9.25 9.50 25.47
N SER A 496 9.62 8.54 24.65
CA SER A 496 10.15 7.26 25.05
C SER A 496 11.42 6.93 24.29
N ASP A 497 12.41 6.41 24.99
CA ASP A 497 13.60 5.86 24.37
C ASP A 497 13.26 4.47 23.83
N ALA A 498 13.67 4.21 22.61
CA ALA A 498 13.61 2.91 21.96
C ALA A 498 15.00 2.59 21.39
N TYR A 499 15.24 1.32 21.14
CA TYR A 499 16.47 0.88 20.48
C TYR A 499 16.14 -0.16 19.43
N LEU A 500 17.01 -0.28 18.45
CA LEU A 500 16.98 -1.32 17.42
C LEU A 500 18.41 -1.80 17.18
N ASN A 501 18.61 -3.10 17.18
CA ASN A 501 19.83 -3.72 16.67
C ASN A 501 19.53 -4.32 15.31
N PHE A 502 20.08 -3.73 14.27
CA PHE A 502 19.77 -4.13 12.89
C PHE A 502 20.14 -5.58 12.59
N ALA A 503 21.09 -6.19 13.30
CA ALA A 503 21.44 -7.59 13.06
C ALA A 503 20.39 -8.57 13.61
N THR A 504 19.73 -8.24 14.72
CA THR A 504 18.91 -9.19 15.49
C THR A 504 17.44 -8.88 15.48
N ASP A 505 17.10 -7.61 15.50
CA ASP A 505 15.71 -7.19 15.70
C ASP A 505 14.92 -7.19 14.38
N VAL A 506 13.61 -7.31 14.49
CA VAL A 506 12.70 -7.12 13.37
C VAL A 506 12.39 -5.64 13.25
N ASN A 507 12.86 -5.02 12.18
CA ASN A 507 12.60 -3.63 11.89
C ASN A 507 11.26 -3.50 11.15
N LEU A 508 10.26 -2.99 11.83
CA LEU A 508 8.92 -2.76 11.27
C LEU A 508 8.70 -1.33 10.78
N GLY A 509 9.74 -0.47 10.81
CA GLY A 509 9.62 0.92 10.35
C GLY A 509 8.80 1.80 11.29
N ASP A 510 7.92 2.63 10.75
CA ASP A 510 7.18 3.67 11.48
C ASP A 510 6.41 3.15 12.71
N MET A 511 6.40 3.97 13.76
CA MET A 511 5.62 3.79 14.99
C MET A 511 4.34 4.64 15.01
N GLY A 512 4.01 5.29 13.88
CA GLY A 512 2.82 6.11 13.71
C GLY A 512 1.52 5.34 13.61
N SER A 513 0.54 5.91 12.91
CA SER A 513 -0.78 5.28 12.75
C SER A 513 -0.69 3.91 12.06
N SER A 514 0.24 3.72 11.12
CA SER A 514 0.42 2.45 10.40
C SER A 514 1.28 1.41 11.12
N ARG A 515 1.65 1.61 12.38
CA ARG A 515 2.39 0.59 13.14
C ARG A 515 1.60 -0.71 13.29
N VAL A 516 2.34 -1.82 13.36
CA VAL A 516 1.80 -3.16 13.59
C VAL A 516 2.53 -3.80 14.76
N PHE A 517 1.79 -4.46 15.62
CA PHE A 517 2.38 -5.29 16.67
C PHE A 517 2.43 -6.75 16.21
N ALA A 518 3.59 -7.15 15.70
CA ALA A 518 3.84 -8.54 15.33
C ALA A 518 4.17 -9.38 16.56
N ASP A 519 3.77 -10.65 16.54
CA ASP A 519 4.12 -11.59 17.61
C ASP A 519 5.63 -11.87 17.60
N PRO A 520 6.36 -11.57 18.67
CA PRO A 520 7.80 -11.85 18.74
C PRO A 520 8.15 -13.33 18.54
N ALA A 521 7.28 -14.26 18.97
CA ALA A 521 7.51 -15.70 18.80
C ALA A 521 7.43 -16.15 17.32
N HIS A 522 6.80 -15.35 16.46
CA HIS A 522 6.62 -15.63 15.03
C HIS A 522 7.38 -14.65 14.14
N SER A 523 8.10 -13.72 14.75
CA SER A 523 8.91 -12.72 14.03
C SER A 523 10.34 -13.20 13.89
N VAL A 524 10.92 -13.02 12.72
CA VAL A 524 12.26 -13.53 12.37
C VAL A 524 13.11 -12.38 11.85
N GLY A 525 14.05 -11.93 12.70
CA GLY A 525 15.06 -10.94 12.33
C GLY A 525 16.18 -11.53 11.47
N PRO A 526 17.10 -10.69 10.95
CA PRO A 526 18.13 -11.11 10.00
C PRO A 526 19.02 -12.24 10.52
N PHE A 527 19.55 -12.11 11.73
CA PHE A 527 20.41 -13.13 12.34
C PHE A 527 19.68 -14.47 12.50
N GLN A 528 18.47 -14.45 13.03
CA GLN A 528 17.69 -15.68 13.23
C GLN A 528 17.38 -16.37 11.91
N GLY A 529 17.01 -15.62 10.86
CA GLY A 529 16.77 -16.19 9.53
C GLY A 529 17.99 -16.86 8.93
N ILE A 530 19.17 -16.23 9.12
CA ILE A 530 20.46 -16.76 8.68
C ILE A 530 20.83 -18.03 9.46
N LEU A 531 20.69 -18.00 10.78
CA LEU A 531 20.91 -19.17 11.64
C LEU A 531 20.05 -20.37 11.20
N ASP A 532 18.76 -20.14 11.01
CA ASP A 532 17.83 -21.18 10.59
C ASP A 532 18.14 -21.72 9.19
N ALA A 533 18.61 -20.87 8.26
CA ALA A 533 19.05 -21.32 6.96
C ALA A 533 20.31 -22.20 7.06
N MET A 534 21.28 -21.82 7.87
CA MET A 534 22.50 -22.62 8.08
C MET A 534 22.19 -23.98 8.74
N LYS A 535 21.25 -24.03 9.67
CA LYS A 535 20.74 -25.29 10.24
C LYS A 535 20.09 -26.18 9.17
N ARG A 536 19.19 -25.62 8.37
CA ARG A 536 18.54 -26.37 7.25
C ARG A 536 19.56 -26.92 6.26
N LYS A 537 20.68 -26.24 6.06
CA LYS A 537 21.77 -26.68 5.16
C LYS A 537 22.75 -27.65 5.83
N GLY A 538 22.54 -27.99 7.10
CA GLY A 538 23.42 -28.88 7.86
C GLY A 538 24.80 -28.30 8.19
N LEU A 539 24.95 -26.98 8.15
CA LEU A 539 26.15 -26.25 8.51
C LEU A 539 26.27 -26.03 10.02
N ILE A 540 25.17 -26.16 10.72
CA ILE A 540 25.06 -26.04 12.18
C ILE A 540 24.26 -27.23 12.70
N ALA A 541 24.68 -27.80 13.84
CA ALA A 541 23.97 -28.87 14.51
C ALA A 541 22.54 -28.48 14.89
N ALA A 542 21.62 -29.44 14.88
CA ALA A 542 20.20 -29.18 15.16
C ALA A 542 19.97 -28.63 16.57
N ASP A 543 20.81 -29.04 17.55
CA ASP A 543 20.79 -28.56 18.95
C ASP A 543 21.57 -27.25 19.17
N GLU A 544 22.10 -26.66 18.09
CA GLU A 544 22.91 -25.43 18.09
C GLU A 544 24.19 -25.50 18.95
N SER A 545 24.68 -26.70 19.29
CA SER A 545 25.85 -26.87 20.18
C SER A 545 27.14 -26.27 19.57
N ASP A 546 27.26 -26.19 18.25
CA ASP A 546 28.38 -25.63 17.49
C ASP A 546 28.10 -24.25 16.86
N LYS A 547 26.94 -23.65 17.13
CA LYS A 547 26.45 -22.39 16.53
C LYS A 547 27.51 -21.29 16.55
N ALA A 548 28.16 -21.07 17.69
CA ALA A 548 29.13 -20.00 17.85
C ALA A 548 30.39 -20.14 16.98
N GLN A 549 30.63 -21.34 16.41
CA GLN A 549 31.74 -21.58 15.49
C GLN A 549 31.40 -21.23 14.05
N HIS A 550 30.11 -21.09 13.73
CA HIS A 550 29.59 -20.98 12.39
C HIS A 550 28.82 -19.66 12.12
N VAL A 551 28.10 -19.13 13.09
CA VAL A 551 27.36 -17.88 12.94
C VAL A 551 27.34 -17.07 14.23
N TRP A 552 27.59 -15.78 14.11
CA TRP A 552 27.59 -14.86 15.27
C TRP A 552 27.15 -13.44 14.87
N VAL A 553 26.77 -12.67 15.86
CA VAL A 553 26.48 -11.25 15.75
C VAL A 553 27.72 -10.46 16.06
N GLY A 554 28.02 -9.44 15.24
CA GLY A 554 29.13 -8.52 15.45
C GLY A 554 28.67 -7.06 15.32
N SER A 555 29.51 -6.14 15.78
CA SER A 555 29.25 -4.70 15.74
C SER A 555 30.43 -3.88 15.20
N SER A 556 31.52 -4.56 14.83
CA SER A 556 32.75 -3.93 14.36
C SER A 556 33.47 -4.76 13.30
N ALA A 557 34.44 -4.16 12.61
CA ALA A 557 35.30 -4.86 11.64
C ALA A 557 36.18 -5.92 12.30
N ASP A 558 36.46 -5.81 13.59
CA ASP A 558 37.24 -6.82 14.32
C ASP A 558 36.46 -8.14 14.48
N ASP A 559 35.15 -8.07 14.57
CA ASP A 559 34.29 -9.24 14.76
C ASP A 559 34.17 -10.13 13.50
N VAL A 560 34.65 -9.69 12.35
CA VAL A 560 34.48 -10.44 11.08
C VAL A 560 35.77 -11.10 10.59
N LYS A 561 36.85 -11.04 11.36
CA LYS A 561 38.18 -11.55 10.91
C LYS A 561 38.14 -13.03 10.52
N ASP A 562 37.37 -13.84 11.25
CA ASP A 562 37.27 -15.29 11.04
C ASP A 562 36.06 -15.68 10.15
N ALA A 563 35.27 -14.72 9.68
CA ALA A 563 34.14 -15.00 8.82
C ALA A 563 34.57 -15.29 7.36
N ASP A 564 33.90 -16.27 6.75
CA ASP A 564 34.02 -16.53 5.30
C ASP A 564 33.14 -15.54 4.50
N PHE A 565 31.99 -15.12 5.11
CA PHE A 565 31.04 -14.20 4.52
C PHE A 565 30.49 -13.24 5.58
N VAL A 566 30.22 -11.99 5.18
CA VAL A 566 29.71 -10.96 6.10
C VAL A 566 28.39 -10.39 5.59
N VAL A 567 27.39 -10.38 6.46
CA VAL A 567 26.12 -9.69 6.21
C VAL A 567 26.07 -8.46 7.11
N VAL A 568 26.06 -7.27 6.53
CA VAL A 568 25.90 -6.01 7.27
C VAL A 568 24.49 -5.48 7.07
N VAL A 569 23.70 -5.43 8.13
CA VAL A 569 22.34 -4.86 8.10
C VAL A 569 22.39 -3.43 8.62
N ALA A 570 21.87 -2.52 7.84
CA ALA A 570 21.84 -1.11 8.14
C ALA A 570 20.51 -0.48 7.66
N GLY A 571 20.13 0.65 8.23
CA GLY A 571 18.85 1.23 7.81
C GLY A 571 18.39 2.40 8.64
N LEU A 572 17.12 2.69 8.52
CA LEU A 572 16.41 3.72 9.25
C LEU A 572 15.54 3.09 10.35
N THR A 573 15.24 3.88 11.35
CA THR A 573 14.35 3.49 12.44
C THR A 573 13.09 4.37 12.43
N ALA A 574 12.12 4.02 13.24
CA ALA A 574 10.94 4.85 13.50
C ALA A 574 11.26 6.25 14.09
N GLY A 575 12.48 6.50 14.50
CA GLY A 575 12.95 7.83 14.92
C GLY A 575 13.54 8.65 13.79
N ASP A 576 13.81 8.04 12.63
CA ASP A 576 14.41 8.71 11.48
C ASP A 576 13.36 9.20 10.49
N GLU A 577 12.29 8.44 10.29
CA GLU A 577 11.18 8.78 9.41
C GLU A 577 9.86 8.25 9.98
N GLY A 578 8.75 8.90 9.67
CA GLY A 578 7.42 8.50 10.14
C GLY A 578 6.46 9.67 10.24
N GLU A 579 5.31 9.43 10.83
CA GLU A 579 4.33 10.48 11.09
C GLU A 579 4.85 11.54 12.06
N GLU A 580 4.51 12.81 11.80
CA GLU A 580 4.96 13.96 12.59
C GLU A 580 4.66 13.83 14.11
N TYR A 581 3.52 13.29 14.48
CA TYR A 581 3.15 13.16 15.88
C TYR A 581 4.00 12.13 16.67
N THR A 582 4.73 11.29 15.98
CA THR A 582 5.74 10.40 16.60
C THR A 582 7.10 11.05 16.75
N LYS A 583 7.23 12.32 16.40
CA LYS A 583 8.44 13.11 16.37
C LYS A 583 9.41 12.74 15.24
N ALA A 584 9.10 11.76 14.42
CA ALA A 584 9.93 11.42 13.27
C ALA A 584 9.78 12.48 12.16
N GLY A 585 8.61 12.61 11.55
CA GLY A 585 8.36 13.55 10.46
C GLY A 585 9.24 13.30 9.24
N ASP A 586 9.40 14.33 8.43
CA ASP A 586 10.23 14.30 7.22
C ASP A 586 11.72 14.23 7.55
N ARG A 587 12.51 13.62 6.67
CA ARG A 587 13.97 13.46 6.79
C ARG A 587 14.72 14.72 6.38
N THR A 588 14.44 15.84 7.05
CA THR A 588 14.93 17.17 6.69
C THR A 588 16.46 17.34 6.69
N LYS A 589 17.22 16.37 7.24
CA LYS A 589 18.69 16.37 7.24
C LYS A 589 19.31 15.57 6.10
N GLY A 590 18.52 15.10 5.16
CA GLY A 590 18.97 14.39 3.97
C GLY A 590 18.83 12.87 4.03
N PHE A 591 19.46 12.20 3.07
CA PHE A 591 19.29 10.76 2.85
C PHE A 591 20.24 9.87 3.66
N GLY A 592 21.16 10.42 4.46
CA GLY A 592 22.12 9.65 5.22
C GLY A 592 21.48 8.71 6.24
N LEU A 593 22.02 7.50 6.39
CA LEU A 593 21.58 6.49 7.36
C LEU A 593 21.57 7.01 8.80
N ASP A 594 22.53 7.87 9.12
CA ASP A 594 22.69 8.47 10.45
C ASP A 594 22.40 9.98 10.46
N ALA A 595 21.65 10.49 9.47
CA ALA A 595 21.47 11.95 9.29
C ALA A 595 20.82 12.64 10.52
N ARG A 596 19.96 11.96 11.26
CA ARG A 596 19.39 12.46 12.51
C ARG A 596 20.27 12.27 13.74
N ARG A 597 21.33 11.47 13.63
CA ARG A 597 22.31 11.15 14.69
C ARG A 597 23.62 11.90 14.47
N ALA A 598 23.56 13.20 14.30
CA ALA A 598 24.54 14.10 13.72
C ALA A 598 26.04 13.91 14.13
N ASP A 599 26.30 13.17 15.20
CA ASP A 599 27.67 13.06 15.75
C ASP A 599 28.30 11.69 15.54
N GLN A 600 27.63 10.73 14.89
CA GLN A 600 28.08 9.36 15.02
C GLN A 600 28.39 8.65 13.70
N ASN A 601 27.74 8.93 12.60
CA ASN A 601 27.92 8.23 11.31
C ASN A 601 28.26 6.71 11.44
N ILE A 602 27.62 6.06 12.43
CA ILE A 602 27.97 4.75 12.95
C ILE A 602 27.83 3.69 11.86
N GLN A 603 26.72 3.73 11.14
CA GLN A 603 26.39 2.72 10.16
C GLN A 603 27.30 2.82 8.94
N ASN A 604 27.53 4.03 8.41
CA ASN A 604 28.43 4.23 7.28
C ASN A 604 29.88 3.86 7.64
N ASN A 605 30.31 4.15 8.88
CA ASN A 605 31.65 3.79 9.36
C ASN A 605 31.78 2.27 9.50
N LEU A 606 30.76 1.57 10.02
CA LEU A 606 30.75 0.11 10.11
C LEU A 606 30.88 -0.52 8.71
N ILE A 607 30.03 -0.12 7.76
CA ILE A 607 30.06 -0.63 6.39
C ILE A 607 31.44 -0.38 5.75
N THR A 608 31.94 0.83 5.86
CA THR A 608 33.24 1.21 5.24
C THR A 608 34.41 0.44 5.83
N SER A 609 34.44 0.25 7.15
CA SER A 609 35.55 -0.49 7.81
C SER A 609 35.49 -1.99 7.49
N VAL A 610 34.31 -2.58 7.38
CA VAL A 610 34.17 -3.98 6.94
C VAL A 610 34.56 -4.12 5.47
N ALA A 611 34.12 -3.21 4.60
CA ALA A 611 34.47 -3.23 3.17
C ALA A 611 36.00 -3.13 2.94
N ALA A 612 36.71 -2.40 3.79
CA ALA A 612 38.18 -2.28 3.73
C ALA A 612 38.92 -3.61 3.96
N LEU A 613 38.26 -4.60 4.54
CA LEU A 613 38.83 -5.93 4.74
C LEU A 613 38.80 -6.81 3.48
N ASN A 614 38.15 -6.35 2.42
CA ASN A 614 38.01 -7.06 1.14
C ASN A 614 37.50 -8.52 1.26
N LYS A 615 36.63 -8.76 2.25
CA LYS A 615 35.91 -10.03 2.41
C LYS A 615 34.66 -10.08 1.55
N PRO A 616 34.21 -11.28 1.15
CA PRO A 616 32.86 -11.42 0.59
C PRO A 616 31.80 -10.87 1.56
N MET A 617 31.01 -9.89 1.11
CA MET A 617 30.02 -9.26 1.97
C MET A 617 28.80 -8.77 1.19
N VAL A 618 27.72 -8.63 1.89
CA VAL A 618 26.50 -7.93 1.43
C VAL A 618 26.07 -6.88 2.44
N VAL A 619 25.66 -5.72 1.94
CA VAL A 619 24.94 -4.72 2.73
C VAL A 619 23.45 -4.90 2.49
N VAL A 620 22.71 -5.05 3.54
CA VAL A 620 21.23 -5.14 3.54
C VAL A 620 20.67 -3.85 4.12
N LEU A 621 19.87 -3.16 3.34
CA LEU A 621 19.28 -1.88 3.70
C LEU A 621 17.81 -2.06 4.15
N GLU A 622 17.48 -1.58 5.34
CA GLU A 622 16.12 -1.52 5.87
C GLU A 622 15.67 -0.06 6.01
N ALA A 623 14.89 0.42 5.06
CA ALA A 623 14.41 1.80 5.01
C ALA A 623 13.10 1.92 4.24
N GLY A 624 12.33 2.97 4.48
CA GLY A 624 11.07 3.21 3.79
C GLY A 624 11.21 3.82 2.39
N SER A 625 12.38 4.40 2.10
CA SER A 625 12.73 4.97 0.81
C SER A 625 14.25 4.96 0.62
N MET A 626 14.77 5.74 -0.33
CA MET A 626 16.21 5.76 -0.63
C MET A 626 17.05 6.27 0.54
N VAL A 627 18.30 5.80 0.58
CA VAL A 627 19.36 6.27 1.48
C VAL A 627 20.63 6.55 0.70
N ASP A 628 21.50 7.42 1.24
CA ASP A 628 22.83 7.65 0.67
C ASP A 628 23.73 6.44 0.90
N MET A 629 24.48 6.05 -0.13
CA MET A 629 25.39 4.92 -0.11
C MET A 629 26.82 5.35 -0.49
N PRO A 630 27.53 6.14 0.33
CA PRO A 630 28.87 6.63 0.01
C PRO A 630 29.91 5.51 -0.11
N TRP A 631 29.56 4.33 0.32
CA TRP A 631 30.35 3.10 0.28
C TRP A 631 29.99 2.14 -0.88
N LEU A 632 29.02 2.52 -1.73
CA LEU A 632 28.46 1.65 -2.78
C LEU A 632 29.55 1.07 -3.68
N ASP A 633 30.54 1.87 -4.11
CA ASP A 633 31.61 1.40 -4.98
C ASP A 633 32.54 0.40 -4.31
N LYS A 634 32.63 0.42 -2.98
CA LYS A 634 33.54 -0.42 -2.17
C LYS A 634 32.87 -1.73 -1.71
N THR A 635 31.58 -1.87 -1.85
CA THR A 635 30.84 -3.05 -1.42
C THR A 635 30.48 -3.95 -2.60
N PRO A 636 30.72 -5.26 -2.55
CA PRO A 636 30.45 -6.13 -3.70
C PRO A 636 28.97 -6.43 -3.92
N ALA A 637 28.13 -6.47 -2.87
CA ALA A 637 26.72 -6.72 -3.00
C ALA A 637 25.87 -5.80 -2.09
N VAL A 638 24.70 -5.37 -2.59
CA VAL A 638 23.74 -4.52 -1.86
C VAL A 638 22.34 -4.99 -2.14
N VAL A 639 21.55 -5.16 -1.09
CA VAL A 639 20.13 -5.53 -1.12
C VAL A 639 19.31 -4.43 -0.44
N MET A 640 18.24 -3.97 -1.07
CA MET A 640 17.22 -3.18 -0.45
C MET A 640 16.12 -4.13 0.07
N ALA A 641 16.03 -4.28 1.38
CA ALA A 641 15.06 -5.15 2.04
C ALA A 641 13.79 -4.40 2.48
N TRP A 642 13.81 -3.06 2.44
CA TRP A 642 12.74 -2.18 2.95
C TRP A 642 12.54 -2.37 4.45
N TYR A 643 11.30 -2.22 4.94
CA TYR A 643 10.84 -2.78 6.21
C TYR A 643 10.08 -4.07 5.88
N PRO A 644 10.73 -5.23 6.01
CA PRO A 644 10.29 -6.45 5.32
C PRO A 644 9.20 -7.24 6.07
N GLY A 645 8.68 -6.68 7.18
CA GLY A 645 7.66 -7.33 8.00
C GLY A 645 8.18 -8.45 8.87
N MET A 646 7.25 -9.15 9.52
CA MET A 646 7.58 -10.12 10.58
C MET A 646 8.40 -11.34 10.12
N ARG A 647 8.40 -11.66 8.82
CA ARG A 647 9.15 -12.81 8.26
C ARG A 647 10.35 -12.39 7.42
N GLY A 648 10.77 -11.13 7.54
CA GLY A 648 11.83 -10.54 6.72
C GLY A 648 13.16 -11.26 6.79
N GLY A 649 13.60 -11.66 7.97
CA GLY A 649 14.87 -12.38 8.13
C GLY A 649 14.88 -13.78 7.47
N GLU A 650 13.74 -14.48 7.49
CA GLU A 650 13.62 -15.77 6.79
C GLU A 650 13.66 -15.59 5.28
N ALA A 651 12.95 -14.60 4.75
CA ALA A 651 12.96 -14.26 3.33
C ALA A 651 14.35 -13.83 2.85
N LEU A 652 15.00 -12.96 3.63
CA LEU A 652 16.37 -12.53 3.36
C LEU A 652 17.33 -13.72 3.26
N ALA A 653 17.28 -14.64 4.22
CA ALA A 653 18.13 -15.82 4.20
C ALA A 653 17.88 -16.68 2.95
N GLN A 654 16.62 -16.92 2.55
CA GLN A 654 16.31 -17.66 1.32
C GLN A 654 16.94 -17.00 0.07
N LEU A 655 16.84 -15.68 -0.01
CA LEU A 655 17.42 -14.92 -1.12
C LEU A 655 18.96 -14.96 -1.10
N LEU A 656 19.57 -14.76 0.05
CA LEU A 656 21.03 -14.75 0.15
C LEU A 656 21.67 -16.08 -0.24
N TRP A 657 21.04 -17.21 0.07
CA TRP A 657 21.53 -18.55 -0.29
C TRP A 657 21.06 -19.06 -1.65
N GLY A 658 20.22 -18.31 -2.36
CA GLY A 658 19.67 -18.74 -3.64
C GLY A 658 18.61 -19.83 -3.55
N ASP A 659 18.01 -20.05 -2.36
CA ASP A 659 16.83 -20.91 -2.18
C ASP A 659 15.60 -20.25 -2.80
N ALA A 660 15.63 -18.91 -2.93
CA ALA A 660 14.76 -18.06 -3.74
C ALA A 660 15.62 -17.10 -4.57
N ASN A 661 15.04 -16.51 -5.61
CA ASN A 661 15.71 -15.52 -6.45
C ASN A 661 15.11 -14.14 -6.26
N PHE A 662 15.92 -13.09 -6.41
CA PHE A 662 15.44 -11.71 -6.40
C PHE A 662 14.59 -11.44 -7.65
N GLY A 663 13.43 -10.85 -7.43
CA GLY A 663 12.49 -10.44 -8.48
C GLY A 663 11.83 -9.09 -8.22
N GLY A 664 12.18 -8.43 -7.12
CA GLY A 664 11.73 -7.07 -6.81
C GLY A 664 12.39 -6.03 -7.71
N LYS A 665 11.65 -4.98 -8.06
CA LYS A 665 12.10 -3.83 -8.86
C LYS A 665 11.81 -2.54 -8.10
N LEU A 666 12.71 -1.53 -8.20
CA LEU A 666 12.50 -0.25 -7.53
C LEU A 666 11.19 0.43 -8.01
N PRO A 667 10.28 0.77 -7.11
CA PRO A 667 9.03 1.44 -7.46
C PRO A 667 9.18 2.97 -7.52
N PHE A 668 10.40 3.45 -7.51
CA PHE A 668 10.75 4.85 -7.67
C PHE A 668 12.16 5.00 -8.27
N THR A 669 12.42 6.17 -8.82
CA THR A 669 13.73 6.57 -9.33
C THR A 669 14.64 6.98 -8.16
N TRP A 670 15.77 6.33 -8.00
CA TRP A 670 16.75 6.60 -6.96
C TRP A 670 17.74 7.66 -7.42
N GLY A 671 17.61 8.88 -6.94
CA GLY A 671 18.52 9.99 -7.24
C GLY A 671 19.89 9.82 -6.60
N ARG A 672 20.79 10.71 -6.93
CA ARG A 672 22.15 10.75 -6.38
C ARG A 672 22.28 11.69 -5.20
N GLN A 673 21.40 12.67 -5.13
CA GLN A 673 21.44 13.76 -4.13
C GLN A 673 20.05 14.35 -3.92
N VAL A 674 19.88 15.07 -2.82
CA VAL A 674 18.59 15.68 -2.43
C VAL A 674 18.08 16.65 -3.51
N SER A 675 18.98 17.41 -4.17
CA SER A 675 18.62 18.37 -5.21
C SER A 675 18.12 17.77 -6.53
N ASP A 676 18.18 16.46 -6.70
CA ASP A 676 17.57 15.77 -7.85
C ASP A 676 16.03 15.77 -7.77
N TYR A 677 15.50 15.97 -6.58
CA TYR A 677 14.06 16.03 -6.30
C TYR A 677 13.61 17.47 -6.05
N GLU A 678 12.29 17.67 -6.03
CA GLU A 678 11.73 18.93 -5.60
C GLU A 678 12.04 19.18 -4.11
N GLU A 679 12.24 20.44 -3.76
CA GLU A 679 12.52 20.84 -2.39
C GLU A 679 11.32 20.52 -1.47
N LEU A 680 11.57 19.87 -0.35
CA LEU A 680 10.66 19.86 0.79
C LEU A 680 10.85 21.18 1.54
N LYS A 681 9.89 22.10 1.39
CA LYS A 681 9.94 23.38 2.07
C LYS A 681 9.68 23.25 3.56
N ALA A 682 10.22 24.21 4.31
CA ALA A 682 10.03 24.32 5.75
C ALA A 682 8.53 24.44 6.14
N GLU A 683 8.24 24.12 7.39
CA GLU A 683 6.91 24.22 7.99
C GLU A 683 6.17 25.53 7.63
N ASN A 684 4.89 25.40 7.35
CA ASN A 684 3.97 26.52 7.05
C ASN A 684 4.24 27.29 5.75
N ALA A 685 5.03 26.75 4.82
CA ALA A 685 5.27 27.38 3.54
C ALA A 685 4.29 26.85 2.46
N ALA A 686 3.84 27.75 1.59
CA ALA A 686 3.20 27.31 0.35
C ALA A 686 4.23 26.58 -0.53
N THR A 687 3.92 25.34 -0.93
CA THR A 687 4.78 24.55 -1.77
C THR A 687 4.12 24.37 -3.13
N SER A 688 4.79 24.80 -4.20
CA SER A 688 4.32 24.52 -5.56
C SER A 688 4.72 23.10 -5.95
N PHE A 689 3.75 22.32 -6.38
CA PHE A 689 3.98 20.97 -6.87
C PHE A 689 4.13 20.99 -8.39
N ASP A 690 5.21 20.41 -8.88
CA ASP A 690 5.47 20.28 -10.32
C ASP A 690 4.57 19.19 -10.92
N TYR A 691 4.38 19.30 -12.24
CA TYR A 691 3.74 18.26 -13.03
C TYR A 691 4.64 17.02 -13.21
N TYR A 692 5.95 17.24 -13.33
CA TYR A 692 6.92 16.17 -13.53
C TYR A 692 7.43 15.64 -12.19
N VAL A 693 7.14 14.36 -11.90
CA VAL A 693 7.48 13.67 -10.67
C VAL A 693 8.16 12.35 -10.98
N GLY A 694 9.04 11.86 -10.09
CA GLY A 694 9.71 10.58 -10.25
C GLY A 694 10.45 10.47 -11.59
N TYR A 695 10.40 9.32 -12.27
CA TYR A 695 11.10 9.12 -13.55
C TYR A 695 10.76 10.19 -14.59
N SER A 696 9.54 10.72 -14.59
CA SER A 696 9.16 11.76 -15.56
C SER A 696 9.90 13.07 -15.30
N ARG A 697 10.22 13.38 -14.04
CA ARG A 697 11.08 14.51 -13.68
C ARG A 697 12.52 14.29 -14.14
N PHE A 698 13.07 13.09 -13.89
CA PHE A 698 14.42 12.76 -14.31
C PHE A 698 14.58 12.79 -15.83
N ASP A 699 13.58 12.29 -16.57
CA ASP A 699 13.55 12.35 -18.03
C ASP A 699 13.44 13.80 -18.52
N HIS A 700 12.49 14.59 -17.99
CA HIS A 700 12.24 15.95 -18.43
C HIS A 700 13.42 16.90 -18.19
N TYR A 701 13.97 16.87 -16.97
CA TYR A 701 15.10 17.74 -16.59
C TYR A 701 16.47 17.15 -16.92
N LYS A 702 16.50 15.96 -17.57
CA LYS A 702 17.73 15.24 -17.97
C LYS A 702 18.66 14.96 -16.78
N ILE A 703 18.09 14.57 -15.66
CA ILE A 703 18.81 14.19 -14.45
C ILE A 703 19.18 12.70 -14.56
N SER A 704 20.46 12.36 -14.35
CA SER A 704 20.90 10.96 -14.36
C SER A 704 20.71 10.32 -12.97
N PRO A 705 19.84 9.33 -12.82
CA PRO A 705 19.63 8.67 -11.52
C PRO A 705 20.83 7.80 -11.11
N LEU A 706 20.85 7.39 -9.85
CA LEU A 706 21.71 6.32 -9.38
C LEU A 706 21.16 4.96 -9.83
N PHE A 707 19.84 4.76 -9.67
CA PHE A 707 19.09 3.64 -10.21
C PHE A 707 17.75 4.16 -10.77
N GLU A 708 17.38 3.66 -11.94
CA GLU A 708 16.13 4.04 -12.59
C GLU A 708 14.91 3.33 -11.96
N PHE A 709 13.72 3.85 -12.22
CA PHE A 709 12.45 3.18 -11.92
C PHE A 709 12.39 1.80 -12.61
N GLY A 710 12.05 0.78 -11.86
CA GLY A 710 12.05 -0.60 -12.32
C GLY A 710 13.40 -1.30 -12.27
N TYR A 711 14.45 -0.64 -11.72
CA TYR A 711 15.76 -1.29 -11.53
C TYR A 711 15.68 -2.41 -10.49
N GLY A 712 16.37 -3.51 -10.77
CA GLY A 712 16.56 -4.63 -9.84
C GLY A 712 17.25 -5.78 -10.57
N LEU A 713 18.30 -6.33 -9.94
CA LEU A 713 19.05 -7.46 -10.46
C LEU A 713 18.42 -8.78 -10.04
N SER A 714 18.81 -9.86 -10.74
CA SER A 714 18.40 -11.23 -10.46
C SER A 714 19.62 -12.14 -10.57
N TYR A 715 19.53 -13.36 -10.04
CA TYR A 715 20.53 -14.42 -10.25
C TYR A 715 20.44 -15.05 -11.65
N THR A 716 19.45 -14.63 -12.43
CA THR A 716 19.27 -15.05 -13.81
C THR A 716 19.15 -13.83 -14.73
N SER A 717 19.06 -14.07 -16.03
CA SER A 717 18.93 -13.02 -17.04
C SER A 717 17.72 -13.28 -17.91
N PHE A 718 17.10 -12.22 -18.39
CA PHE A 718 15.91 -12.29 -19.24
C PHE A 718 16.15 -11.58 -20.57
N THR A 719 15.57 -12.12 -21.65
CA THR A 719 15.54 -11.47 -22.96
C THR A 719 14.10 -11.33 -23.43
N TYR A 720 13.87 -10.32 -24.24
CA TYR A 720 12.57 -9.96 -24.77
C TYR A 720 12.57 -10.11 -26.29
N SER A 721 11.48 -10.64 -26.85
CA SER A 721 11.28 -10.78 -28.29
C SER A 721 9.79 -10.72 -28.64
N ASP A 722 9.48 -10.74 -29.96
CA ASP A 722 8.15 -10.95 -30.52
C ASP A 722 7.08 -10.01 -29.95
N LEU A 723 7.33 -8.71 -30.05
CA LEU A 723 6.29 -7.72 -29.70
C LEU A 723 5.13 -7.85 -30.70
N LEU A 724 3.94 -8.13 -30.16
CA LEU A 724 2.72 -8.18 -30.95
C LEU A 724 1.70 -7.23 -30.34
N LEU A 725 1.26 -6.25 -31.13
CA LEU A 725 0.17 -5.35 -30.79
C LEU A 725 -1.13 -5.91 -31.38
N GLY A 726 -2.16 -6.10 -30.53
CA GLY A 726 -3.41 -6.73 -30.95
C GLY A 726 -4.21 -5.96 -31.98
N CYS A 727 -3.87 -4.68 -32.23
CA CYS A 727 -4.51 -3.84 -33.23
C CYS A 727 -3.58 -2.71 -33.72
N SER A 728 -3.85 -2.24 -34.94
CA SER A 728 -3.15 -1.10 -35.53
C SER A 728 -3.79 0.24 -35.17
N GLU A 729 -5.05 0.23 -34.71
CA GLU A 729 -5.82 1.41 -34.36
C GLU A 729 -6.70 1.17 -33.13
N MET A 730 -6.83 2.15 -32.25
CA MET A 730 -7.70 2.14 -31.08
C MET A 730 -8.74 3.25 -31.17
N SER A 731 -9.96 2.94 -30.73
CA SER A 731 -11.07 3.89 -30.57
C SER A 731 -11.58 3.91 -29.13
N GLU A 732 -12.48 4.84 -28.81
CA GLU A 732 -13.07 5.02 -27.49
C GLU A 732 -13.56 3.68 -26.90
N GLY A 733 -13.22 3.45 -25.63
CA GLY A 733 -13.51 2.19 -24.90
C GLY A 733 -12.58 1.03 -25.28
N GLY A 734 -11.62 1.25 -26.21
CA GLY A 734 -10.69 0.22 -26.67
C GLY A 734 -9.65 -0.19 -25.62
N ILE A 735 -9.19 -1.42 -25.77
CA ILE A 735 -8.08 -2.01 -25.00
C ILE A 735 -7.07 -2.54 -26.03
N LEU A 736 -5.84 -2.12 -25.95
CA LEU A 736 -4.73 -2.65 -26.72
C LEU A 736 -4.15 -3.87 -26.03
N PRO A 737 -4.30 -5.09 -26.55
CA PRO A 737 -3.54 -6.24 -26.08
C PRO A 737 -2.09 -6.07 -26.54
N VAL A 738 -1.16 -6.04 -25.59
CA VAL A 738 0.27 -6.01 -25.86
C VAL A 738 0.85 -7.36 -25.47
N TYR A 739 1.34 -8.11 -26.44
CA TYR A 739 2.01 -9.38 -26.22
C TYR A 739 3.52 -9.20 -26.37
N ALA A 740 4.26 -9.81 -25.47
CA ALA A 740 5.72 -9.88 -25.57
C ALA A 740 6.19 -11.27 -25.12
N THR A 741 7.21 -11.79 -25.78
CA THR A 741 7.85 -13.04 -25.40
C THR A 741 9.02 -12.74 -24.45
N VAL A 742 9.04 -13.39 -23.31
CA VAL A 742 10.11 -13.29 -22.32
C VAL A 742 10.76 -14.65 -22.15
N LYS A 743 12.09 -14.70 -22.19
CA LYS A 743 12.87 -15.92 -22.00
C LYS A 743 13.85 -15.72 -20.84
N ASN A 744 13.85 -16.67 -19.92
CA ASN A 744 14.91 -16.81 -18.94
C ASN A 744 16.12 -17.46 -19.63
N THR A 745 17.20 -16.71 -19.77
CA THR A 745 18.42 -17.18 -20.46
C THR A 745 19.48 -17.74 -19.52
N GLY A 746 19.25 -17.66 -18.21
CA GLY A 746 20.18 -18.16 -17.21
C GLY A 746 19.85 -19.58 -16.76
N SER A 747 20.58 -20.03 -15.73
CA SER A 747 20.56 -21.41 -15.23
C SER A 747 19.67 -21.63 -14.00
N VAL A 748 19.04 -20.59 -13.46
CA VAL A 748 18.15 -20.68 -12.31
C VAL A 748 16.78 -20.07 -12.62
N ALA A 749 15.74 -20.52 -11.92
CA ALA A 749 14.42 -19.92 -12.05
C ALA A 749 14.43 -18.49 -11.51
N GLY A 750 13.57 -17.64 -12.04
CA GLY A 750 13.38 -16.27 -11.55
C GLY A 750 12.12 -15.64 -12.07
N ASP A 751 11.73 -14.55 -11.41
CA ASP A 751 10.61 -13.72 -11.82
C ASP A 751 11.12 -12.50 -12.58
N GLU A 752 10.43 -12.14 -13.64
CA GLU A 752 10.62 -10.87 -14.35
C GLU A 752 9.36 -10.03 -14.26
N ILE A 753 9.54 -8.72 -14.16
CA ILE A 753 8.45 -7.74 -14.23
C ILE A 753 8.50 -7.09 -15.59
N VAL A 754 7.54 -7.42 -16.43
CA VAL A 754 7.40 -6.88 -17.78
C VAL A 754 6.55 -5.63 -17.73
N MET A 755 7.07 -4.53 -18.20
CA MET A 755 6.44 -3.21 -18.17
C MET A 755 6.11 -2.73 -19.58
N VAL A 756 4.95 -2.14 -19.76
CA VAL A 756 4.52 -1.48 -20.98
C VAL A 756 4.49 0.04 -20.76
N TRP A 757 5.27 0.72 -21.56
CA TRP A 757 5.43 2.18 -21.57
C TRP A 757 4.81 2.76 -22.84
N VAL A 758 4.22 3.95 -22.70
CA VAL A 758 3.60 4.66 -23.81
C VAL A 758 4.21 6.05 -23.92
N SER A 759 4.57 6.46 -25.14
CA SER A 759 4.95 7.84 -25.44
C SER A 759 4.07 8.42 -26.55
N TYR A 760 4.01 9.74 -26.59
CA TYR A 760 3.05 10.52 -27.34
C TYR A 760 3.78 11.48 -28.30
N PRO A 761 4.40 11.00 -29.38
CA PRO A 761 5.28 11.80 -30.22
C PRO A 761 4.57 12.95 -30.98
N GLU A 762 3.24 12.85 -31.14
CA GLU A 762 2.41 13.82 -31.82
C GLU A 762 1.52 14.64 -30.86
N SER A 763 1.76 14.54 -29.55
CA SER A 763 0.94 15.24 -28.56
C SER A 763 1.03 16.76 -28.70
N THR A 764 -0.11 17.40 -28.56
CA THR A 764 -0.27 18.86 -28.50
C THR A 764 -0.66 19.33 -27.11
N ALA A 765 -0.74 18.42 -26.14
CA ALA A 765 -1.01 18.73 -24.76
C ALA A 765 0.01 19.72 -24.20
N ARG A 766 -0.44 20.60 -23.29
CA ARG A 766 0.41 21.61 -22.66
C ARG A 766 1.64 21.00 -21.99
N ARG A 767 1.44 19.84 -21.34
CA ARG A 767 2.51 19.03 -20.72
C ARG A 767 2.16 17.56 -20.92
N ARG A 768 3.17 16.78 -21.21
CA ARG A 768 3.11 15.32 -21.29
C ARG A 768 4.47 14.78 -20.84
N PRO A 769 4.55 13.69 -20.07
CA PRO A 769 5.81 12.99 -19.84
C PRO A 769 6.39 12.44 -21.15
N ASP A 770 7.71 12.32 -21.22
CA ASP A 770 8.40 11.72 -22.38
C ASP A 770 7.89 10.28 -22.63
N LYS A 771 7.56 9.57 -21.54
CA LYS A 771 6.87 8.27 -21.51
C LYS A 771 6.14 8.07 -20.19
N GLU A 772 5.15 7.19 -20.20
CA GLU A 772 4.38 6.82 -19.00
C GLU A 772 4.22 5.30 -18.92
N LEU A 773 4.30 4.76 -17.70
CA LEU A 773 3.93 3.36 -17.43
C LEU A 773 2.41 3.19 -17.59
N LYS A 774 1.98 2.23 -18.41
CA LYS A 774 0.56 1.95 -18.67
C LYS A 774 0.19 0.47 -18.58
N GLY A 775 1.13 -0.37 -18.23
CA GLY A 775 0.88 -1.77 -17.96
C GLY A 775 2.07 -2.46 -17.34
N PHE A 776 1.83 -3.49 -16.54
CA PHE A 776 2.87 -4.37 -16.01
C PHE A 776 2.31 -5.74 -15.66
N VAL A 777 3.17 -6.74 -15.66
CA VAL A 777 2.88 -8.09 -15.19
C VAL A 777 4.14 -8.73 -14.62
N ARG A 778 4.00 -9.44 -13.49
CA ARG A 778 5.03 -10.32 -12.95
C ARG A 778 4.89 -11.70 -13.56
N VAL A 779 5.99 -12.28 -14.06
CA VAL A 779 6.01 -13.61 -14.69
C VAL A 779 7.16 -14.45 -14.13
N SER A 780 6.82 -15.62 -13.61
CA SER A 780 7.81 -16.60 -13.15
C SER A 780 8.25 -17.50 -14.32
N LEU A 781 9.57 -17.69 -14.48
CA LEU A 781 10.18 -18.47 -15.54
C LEU A 781 11.21 -19.43 -14.96
N ARG A 782 11.12 -20.70 -15.30
CA ARG A 782 12.19 -21.69 -15.02
C ARG A 782 13.44 -21.36 -15.83
N ALA A 783 14.57 -21.94 -15.47
CA ALA A 783 15.78 -21.85 -16.26
C ALA A 783 15.51 -22.28 -17.71
N GLY A 784 15.87 -21.44 -18.69
CA GLY A 784 15.67 -21.67 -20.11
C GLY A 784 14.22 -21.54 -20.60
N GLU A 785 13.24 -21.32 -19.73
CA GLU A 785 11.82 -21.22 -20.10
C GLU A 785 11.54 -19.94 -20.87
N THR A 786 10.61 -20.08 -21.84
CA THR A 786 10.09 -18.96 -22.62
C THR A 786 8.59 -18.89 -22.42
N LYS A 787 8.08 -17.68 -22.15
CA LYS A 787 6.63 -17.41 -22.02
C LYS A 787 6.25 -16.19 -22.81
N GLN A 788 5.09 -16.22 -23.44
CA GLN A 788 4.42 -15.02 -23.93
C GLN A 788 3.53 -14.45 -22.81
N VAL A 789 3.65 -13.16 -22.58
CA VAL A 789 2.82 -12.42 -21.63
C VAL A 789 1.87 -11.50 -22.38
N LEU A 790 0.67 -11.31 -21.82
CA LEU A 790 -0.33 -10.35 -22.29
C LEU A 790 -0.49 -9.24 -21.28
N ILE A 791 -0.28 -8.00 -21.71
CA ILE A 791 -0.46 -6.81 -20.89
C ILE A 791 -1.43 -5.86 -21.62
N PRO A 792 -2.62 -5.63 -21.08
CA PRO A 792 -3.59 -4.73 -21.71
C PRO A 792 -3.28 -3.27 -21.38
N VAL A 793 -3.36 -2.42 -22.40
CA VAL A 793 -3.34 -0.96 -22.26
C VAL A 793 -4.73 -0.43 -22.58
N ARG A 794 -5.38 0.17 -21.62
CA ARG A 794 -6.73 0.74 -21.82
C ARG A 794 -6.62 2.16 -22.36
N LEU A 795 -7.38 2.47 -23.37
CA LEU A 795 -7.34 3.81 -23.97
C LEU A 795 -7.72 4.91 -22.98
N LYS A 796 -8.63 4.63 -22.04
CA LYS A 796 -9.01 5.58 -20.98
C LYS A 796 -7.87 5.97 -20.03
N ASP A 797 -6.79 5.16 -19.94
CA ASP A 797 -5.65 5.43 -19.08
C ASP A 797 -4.59 6.31 -19.78
N LEU A 798 -4.80 6.61 -21.07
CA LEU A 798 -3.93 7.42 -21.91
C LEU A 798 -4.39 8.89 -22.01
N ASP A 799 -5.47 9.23 -21.31
CA ASP A 799 -6.02 10.57 -21.30
C ASP A 799 -5.11 11.56 -20.54
N TYR A 800 -5.20 12.84 -20.93
CA TYR A 800 -4.70 13.96 -20.15
C TYR A 800 -5.86 14.93 -19.85
N TYR A 801 -5.66 15.83 -18.91
CA TYR A 801 -6.65 16.82 -18.56
C TYR A 801 -6.37 18.17 -19.24
N ASP A 802 -7.21 18.52 -20.19
CA ASP A 802 -7.21 19.84 -20.82
C ASP A 802 -7.89 20.84 -19.88
N GLN A 803 -7.07 21.53 -19.09
CA GLN A 803 -7.55 22.47 -18.08
C GLN A 803 -8.22 23.72 -18.67
N ASP A 804 -7.91 24.07 -19.93
CA ASP A 804 -8.47 25.26 -20.59
C ASP A 804 -9.92 25.00 -21.04
N ASN A 805 -10.25 23.74 -21.31
CA ASN A 805 -11.58 23.31 -21.74
C ASN A 805 -12.32 22.44 -20.68
N ASN A 806 -11.72 22.17 -19.53
CA ASN A 806 -12.25 21.29 -18.47
C ASN A 806 -12.65 19.90 -18.99
N GLN A 807 -11.76 19.25 -19.76
CA GLN A 807 -12.04 17.98 -20.43
C GLN A 807 -10.91 16.98 -20.22
N TRP A 808 -11.25 15.70 -20.10
CA TRP A 808 -10.33 14.62 -20.30
C TRP A 808 -10.21 14.35 -21.81
N VAL A 809 -9.00 14.27 -22.31
CA VAL A 809 -8.72 14.16 -23.74
C VAL A 809 -7.78 12.98 -24.00
N VAL A 810 -8.20 12.08 -24.86
CA VAL A 810 -7.30 11.18 -25.56
C VAL A 810 -7.06 11.78 -26.92
N GLU A 811 -5.81 12.15 -27.21
CA GLU A 811 -5.46 12.79 -28.49
C GLU A 811 -5.48 11.78 -29.62
N PRO A 812 -6.00 12.16 -30.81
CA PRO A 812 -5.81 11.36 -32.02
C PRO A 812 -4.34 11.41 -32.41
N GLY A 813 -3.82 10.35 -32.99
CA GLY A 813 -2.46 10.31 -33.50
C GLY A 813 -1.74 8.99 -33.17
N LYS A 814 -0.45 8.99 -33.40
CA LYS A 814 0.40 7.82 -33.20
C LYS A 814 0.94 7.76 -31.78
N LEU A 815 0.84 6.59 -31.18
CA LEU A 815 1.50 6.26 -29.91
C LEU A 815 2.65 5.31 -30.16
N ASN A 816 3.75 5.48 -29.41
CA ASN A 816 4.79 4.46 -29.33
C ASN A 816 4.53 3.58 -28.10
N ILE A 817 4.51 2.29 -28.31
CA ILE A 817 4.39 1.28 -27.27
C ILE A 817 5.77 0.66 -27.09
N MET A 818 6.30 0.72 -25.88
CA MET A 818 7.62 0.19 -25.55
C MET A 818 7.47 -0.87 -24.44
N VAL A 819 8.25 -1.95 -24.55
CA VAL A 819 8.18 -3.04 -23.58
C VAL A 819 9.56 -3.41 -23.09
N GLY A 820 9.68 -3.57 -21.77
CA GLY A 820 10.93 -3.98 -21.14
C GLY A 820 10.84 -4.12 -19.62
N GLY A 821 11.98 -4.19 -18.95
CA GLY A 821 12.07 -4.50 -17.52
C GLY A 821 12.23 -3.27 -16.60
N SER A 822 12.48 -2.08 -17.16
CA SER A 822 12.63 -0.84 -16.38
C SER A 822 12.30 0.37 -17.25
N SER A 823 12.35 1.58 -16.67
CA SER A 823 12.11 2.82 -17.42
C SER A 823 13.16 3.13 -18.50
N THR A 824 14.33 2.51 -18.45
CA THR A 824 15.42 2.71 -19.40
C THR A 824 15.72 1.48 -20.25
N ASN A 825 15.43 0.28 -19.74
CA ASN A 825 15.62 -0.98 -20.45
C ASN A 825 14.34 -1.38 -21.20
N LEU A 826 14.16 -0.84 -22.41
CA LEU A 826 12.98 -0.98 -23.26
C LEU A 826 13.37 -1.56 -24.64
N PRO A 827 13.75 -2.85 -24.71
CA PRO A 827 14.29 -3.45 -25.94
C PRO A 827 13.25 -3.63 -27.05
N LEU A 828 11.95 -3.60 -26.75
CA LEU A 828 10.93 -3.76 -27.75
C LEU A 828 10.15 -2.46 -27.96
N SER A 829 9.80 -2.14 -29.19
CA SER A 829 8.95 -0.98 -29.51
C SER A 829 8.09 -1.24 -30.74
N GLY A 830 6.90 -0.66 -30.73
CA GLY A 830 5.96 -0.68 -31.85
C GLY A 830 5.06 0.54 -31.80
N THR A 831 4.20 0.71 -32.79
CA THR A 831 3.31 1.87 -32.87
C THR A 831 1.87 1.45 -33.05
N VAL A 832 0.93 2.24 -32.49
CA VAL A 832 -0.51 2.09 -32.71
C VAL A 832 -1.10 3.47 -32.94
N ASN A 833 -2.11 3.56 -33.79
CA ASN A 833 -2.87 4.78 -34.01
C ASN A 833 -4.05 4.86 -33.02
N VAL A 834 -4.44 6.08 -32.70
CA VAL A 834 -5.59 6.38 -31.84
C VAL A 834 -6.49 7.37 -32.56
N THR A 835 -7.78 7.10 -32.59
CA THR A 835 -8.77 8.02 -33.18
C THR A 835 -9.05 9.23 -32.28
N GLY A 836 -8.71 9.10 -30.99
CA GLY A 836 -8.96 10.14 -29.99
C GLY A 836 -10.42 10.31 -29.60
N TYR A 837 -10.63 10.90 -28.44
CA TYR A 837 -11.96 11.35 -27.97
C TYR A 837 -11.81 12.39 -26.86
N LYS A 838 -12.91 13.08 -26.58
CA LYS A 838 -12.98 14.05 -25.47
C LYS A 838 -14.15 13.72 -24.58
N LYS A 839 -13.98 13.93 -23.29
CA LYS A 839 -15.00 13.70 -22.30
C LYS A 839 -15.03 14.85 -21.29
N ASP A 840 -16.19 15.48 -21.15
CA ASP A 840 -16.38 16.54 -20.17
C ASP A 840 -16.22 15.99 -18.76
N SER A 841 -15.58 16.74 -17.86
CA SER A 841 -15.36 16.35 -16.48
C SER A 841 -16.69 16.14 -15.70
N SER A 842 -17.79 16.65 -16.20
CA SER A 842 -19.14 16.47 -15.65
C SER A 842 -19.89 15.23 -16.16
N SER A 843 -19.30 14.42 -17.04
CA SER A 843 -19.98 13.31 -17.74
C SER A 843 -19.71 11.91 -17.15
N TYR A 844 -19.16 11.83 -15.92
CA TYR A 844 -18.97 10.57 -15.18
C TYR A 844 -20.11 10.23 -14.21
#